data_1143c74f731078391ddb5522673c2338
#
_entry.id   1143c74f731078391ddb5522673c2338
#
_cell.length_a   1.000
_cell.length_b   1.000
_cell.length_c   1.000
_cell.angle_alpha   90.00
_cell.angle_beta   90.00
_cell.angle_gamma   90.00
#
_symmetry.space_group_name_H-M   'P 1'
#
loop_
_entity.id
_entity.type
_entity.pdbx_description
1 polymer ?
#
loop_
_entity_poly.entity_id
_entity_poly.type
_entity_poly.pdbx_seq_one_letter_code
_entity_poly.pdbx_strand_id
1 'polypeptide(L)'
;MKKTIPVIGMACSVCSANVEKKLQSLEGINSASVSLASRTALVDYDPDIISLEDMKREISNAGYDLVIENDRSVEEINRREFTLLRRRTLASWLFAILTMCFSMGWISHTSSFANQICLLLALANLLYCGKQFYVSAWKQFLHHTANMDSLVALSTLIAFLFSTFNTFFGEMVWGARGIEWHTYFDASVMIITFVLTGRCLEEKAKDSTASSIRQLMGMQPKTARLVTYEKIEGTNDYKMEEVPISTIQIGDMIEVRAGEKIPVDGVVTQAESFMTADAAYVDEAMISGEPTPAMKKAGDNVLAGTIPSQGKLRMRAKQIGENTALAHIIRMVQEAQGSKAPVQRIVDKAALIFVPAVAAIALITFIIWWLIGGNAALPQAILSAVAVLVIACPCAMGLATPTALMVGIGKAAQKQILIKDASALENLHKINALVIDKTGTLTIPNQNIDFTKQEDLDLETRETLKPHAQEAMKQLQEKGIEVYMMSGDKEEAAHYWAEKAGIKHYQSKVLPGDKQALVKKLQDEGKQVVMVGDGINDTQALALANVSMAIGKGTDVAMDVAQITLMSDDLLALPEAVKLSQKTVHMIWQNLFWAFIYNIICIPLAAGVLHIFGIDFQITPMWASALMAFSSVSVVLNSLRLKLS
;
A
#
# COMPACT_ATOMS: atom_id res chain seq x y z
N MET A 1 -14.37 2.13 -17.45
CA MET A 1 -14.79 2.23 -16.02
C MET A 1 -13.64 1.77 -15.12
N LYS A 2 -13.29 2.56 -14.09
CA LYS A 2 -12.24 2.15 -13.13
C LYS A 2 -12.87 1.50 -11.90
N LYS A 3 -12.34 0.35 -11.48
CA LYS A 3 -12.81 -0.37 -10.28
C LYS A 3 -11.65 -1.04 -9.56
N THR A 4 -11.67 -0.95 -8.23
CA THR A 4 -10.73 -1.69 -7.36
C THR A 4 -11.41 -2.97 -6.89
N ILE A 5 -10.81 -4.13 -7.22
CA ILE A 5 -11.38 -5.46 -6.98
C ILE A 5 -10.43 -6.23 -6.07
N PRO A 6 -10.89 -6.78 -4.93
CA PRO A 6 -10.06 -7.62 -4.08
C PRO A 6 -9.67 -8.93 -4.76
N VAL A 7 -8.41 -9.35 -4.57
CA VAL A 7 -7.82 -10.56 -5.16
C VAL A 7 -7.36 -11.51 -4.07
N ILE A 8 -7.80 -12.75 -4.12
CA ILE A 8 -7.44 -13.82 -3.19
C ILE A 8 -6.42 -14.77 -3.82
N GLY A 9 -5.54 -15.35 -2.99
CA GLY A 9 -4.55 -16.34 -3.40
C GLY A 9 -3.20 -15.79 -3.81
N MET A 10 -2.98 -14.47 -3.71
CA MET A 10 -1.67 -13.87 -3.97
C MET A 10 -0.77 -13.96 -2.72
N ALA A 11 0.34 -14.68 -2.83
CA ALA A 11 1.31 -14.86 -1.75
C ALA A 11 2.65 -14.14 -1.97
N CYS A 12 2.92 -13.65 -3.19
CA CYS A 12 4.20 -13.04 -3.54
C CYS A 12 4.07 -12.06 -4.71
N SER A 13 5.12 -11.25 -4.94
CA SER A 13 5.18 -10.27 -6.04
C SER A 13 5.05 -10.91 -7.43
N VAL A 14 5.57 -12.12 -7.61
CA VAL A 14 5.39 -12.87 -8.86
C VAL A 14 3.91 -13.22 -9.08
N CYS A 15 3.17 -13.54 -8.00
CA CYS A 15 1.74 -13.82 -8.08
C CYS A 15 0.95 -12.58 -8.55
N SER A 16 1.24 -11.40 -7.96
CA SER A 16 0.58 -10.15 -8.38
C SER A 16 0.92 -9.77 -9.82
N ALA A 17 2.17 -9.99 -10.27
CA ALA A 17 2.58 -9.78 -11.65
C ALA A 17 1.86 -10.73 -12.64
N ASN A 18 1.66 -11.99 -12.26
CA ASN A 18 0.92 -12.95 -13.08
C ASN A 18 -0.56 -12.58 -13.22
N VAL A 19 -1.22 -12.20 -12.12
CA VAL A 19 -2.62 -11.72 -12.15
C VAL A 19 -2.73 -10.47 -13.02
N GLU A 20 -1.81 -9.51 -12.87
CA GLU A 20 -1.79 -8.27 -13.65
C GLU A 20 -1.62 -8.56 -15.14
N LYS A 21 -0.66 -9.42 -15.51
CA LYS A 21 -0.43 -9.82 -16.90
C LYS A 21 -1.66 -10.53 -17.49
N LYS A 22 -2.30 -11.40 -16.72
CA LYS A 22 -3.50 -12.10 -17.16
C LYS A 22 -4.65 -11.14 -17.37
N LEU A 23 -4.91 -10.19 -16.44
CA LEU A 23 -5.92 -9.16 -16.61
C LEU A 23 -5.64 -8.30 -17.85
N GLN A 24 -4.41 -7.81 -18.03
CA GLN A 24 -4.02 -7.00 -19.18
C GLN A 24 -4.14 -7.71 -20.52
N SER A 25 -4.14 -9.05 -20.52
CA SER A 25 -4.32 -9.86 -21.74
C SER A 25 -5.77 -10.06 -22.15
N LEU A 26 -6.75 -9.65 -21.32
CA LEU A 26 -8.17 -9.80 -21.63
C LEU A 26 -8.66 -8.65 -22.50
N GLU A 27 -9.50 -8.97 -23.48
CA GLU A 27 -10.14 -7.98 -24.36
C GLU A 27 -11.12 -7.12 -23.55
N GLY A 28 -11.11 -5.81 -23.77
CA GLY A 28 -11.95 -4.86 -23.02
C GLY A 28 -11.26 -4.28 -21.75
N ILE A 29 -10.01 -4.66 -21.44
CA ILE A 29 -9.24 -4.05 -20.36
C ILE A 29 -8.27 -3.01 -20.94
N ASN A 30 -8.47 -1.75 -20.54
CA ASN A 30 -7.61 -0.63 -20.93
C ASN A 30 -6.31 -0.62 -20.12
N SER A 31 -6.42 -0.86 -18.81
CA SER A 31 -5.26 -0.98 -17.92
C SER A 31 -5.63 -1.80 -16.68
N ALA A 32 -4.64 -2.51 -16.16
CA ALA A 32 -4.75 -3.20 -14.88
C ALA A 32 -3.48 -3.03 -14.08
N SER A 33 -3.61 -2.81 -12.77
CA SER A 33 -2.52 -2.74 -11.80
C SER A 33 -2.89 -3.57 -10.57
N VAL A 34 -2.02 -4.48 -10.17
CA VAL A 34 -2.31 -5.42 -9.07
C VAL A 34 -1.34 -5.21 -7.92
N SER A 35 -1.87 -4.83 -6.77
CA SER A 35 -1.11 -4.60 -5.54
C SER A 35 -1.13 -5.83 -4.63
N LEU A 36 0.07 -6.36 -4.34
CA LEU A 36 0.22 -7.45 -3.37
C LEU A 36 -0.09 -6.99 -1.94
N ALA A 37 0.25 -5.75 -1.59
CA ALA A 37 0.13 -5.23 -0.23
C ALA A 37 -1.32 -4.99 0.16
N SER A 38 -2.11 -4.36 -0.71
CA SER A 38 -3.55 -4.15 -0.52
C SER A 38 -4.40 -5.37 -0.89
N ARG A 39 -3.82 -6.35 -1.61
CA ARG A 39 -4.52 -7.51 -2.20
C ARG A 39 -5.66 -7.10 -3.12
N THR A 40 -5.45 -6.06 -3.89
CA THR A 40 -6.44 -5.52 -4.83
C THR A 40 -5.89 -5.42 -6.24
N ALA A 41 -6.79 -5.51 -7.21
CA ALA A 41 -6.56 -5.17 -8.60
C ALA A 41 -7.33 -3.89 -8.93
N LEU A 42 -6.63 -2.85 -9.34
CA LEU A 42 -7.22 -1.65 -9.94
C LEU A 42 -7.32 -1.91 -11.43
N VAL A 43 -8.54 -2.01 -11.95
CA VAL A 43 -8.81 -2.35 -13.34
C VAL A 43 -9.60 -1.22 -13.99
N ASP A 44 -9.10 -0.74 -15.14
CA ASP A 44 -9.82 0.15 -16.03
C ASP A 44 -10.31 -0.67 -17.22
N TYR A 45 -11.62 -0.85 -17.33
CA TYR A 45 -12.23 -1.75 -18.30
C TYR A 45 -13.47 -1.15 -18.95
N ASP A 46 -13.83 -1.72 -20.10
CA ASP A 46 -15.05 -1.40 -20.81
C ASP A 46 -16.15 -2.41 -20.41
N PRO A 47 -17.20 -1.97 -19.68
CA PRO A 47 -18.26 -2.86 -19.21
C PRO A 47 -19.11 -3.46 -20.34
N ASP A 48 -19.09 -2.86 -21.55
CA ASP A 48 -19.81 -3.37 -22.71
C ASP A 48 -19.08 -4.53 -23.38
N ILE A 49 -17.77 -4.68 -23.13
CA ILE A 49 -16.92 -5.73 -23.73
C ILE A 49 -16.68 -6.88 -22.75
N ILE A 50 -16.40 -6.60 -21.47
CA ILE A 50 -16.08 -7.61 -20.47
C ILE A 50 -16.80 -7.36 -19.15
N SER A 51 -17.41 -8.40 -18.59
CA SER A 51 -18.06 -8.35 -17.27
C SER A 51 -17.08 -8.69 -16.13
N LEU A 52 -17.45 -8.30 -14.89
CA LEU A 52 -16.67 -8.68 -13.70
C LEU A 52 -16.64 -10.20 -13.50
N GLU A 53 -17.72 -10.90 -13.87
CA GLU A 53 -17.82 -12.36 -13.78
C GLU A 53 -16.89 -13.06 -14.78
N ASP A 54 -16.72 -12.52 -15.98
CA ASP A 54 -15.77 -13.04 -16.96
C ASP A 54 -14.33 -12.87 -16.48
N MET A 55 -13.99 -11.68 -15.93
CA MET A 55 -12.69 -11.46 -15.29
C MET A 55 -12.44 -12.46 -14.17
N LYS A 56 -13.42 -12.67 -13.28
CA LYS A 56 -13.34 -13.63 -12.18
C LYS A 56 -13.07 -15.03 -12.70
N ARG A 57 -13.80 -15.48 -13.72
CA ARG A 57 -13.61 -16.81 -14.32
C ARG A 57 -12.19 -16.99 -14.87
N GLU A 58 -11.67 -15.99 -15.61
CA GLU A 58 -10.33 -16.04 -16.20
C GLU A 58 -9.23 -16.02 -15.14
N ILE A 59 -9.40 -15.25 -14.07
CA ILE A 59 -8.45 -15.21 -12.95
C ILE A 59 -8.52 -16.49 -12.11
N SER A 60 -9.73 -17.08 -11.94
CA SER A 60 -9.89 -18.38 -11.28
C SER A 60 -9.19 -19.50 -12.06
N ASN A 61 -9.25 -19.48 -13.39
CA ASN A 61 -8.50 -20.41 -14.24
C ASN A 61 -6.98 -20.27 -14.05
N ALA A 62 -6.48 -19.06 -13.78
CA ALA A 62 -5.06 -18.83 -13.48
C ALA A 62 -4.67 -19.21 -12.03
N GLY A 63 -5.63 -19.70 -11.22
CA GLY A 63 -5.36 -20.19 -9.86
C GLY A 63 -5.50 -19.15 -8.76
N TYR A 64 -6.07 -17.97 -9.06
CA TYR A 64 -6.40 -16.90 -8.12
C TYR A 64 -7.90 -16.67 -8.12
N ASP A 65 -8.43 -15.80 -7.25
CA ASP A 65 -9.86 -15.48 -7.24
C ASP A 65 -10.10 -13.99 -7.08
N LEU A 66 -11.16 -13.45 -7.75
CA LEU A 66 -11.63 -12.08 -7.62
C LEU A 66 -12.90 -12.05 -6.77
N VAL A 67 -12.95 -11.16 -5.77
CA VAL A 67 -14.14 -10.97 -4.93
C VAL A 67 -14.98 -9.84 -5.51
N ILE A 68 -16.15 -10.19 -6.04
CA ILE A 68 -17.06 -9.24 -6.69
C ILE A 68 -18.09 -8.68 -5.70
N GLU A 69 -18.36 -9.39 -4.59
CA GLU A 69 -19.36 -9.04 -3.60
C GLU A 69 -18.80 -8.20 -2.43
N ASN A 70 -19.66 -7.41 -1.79
CA ASN A 70 -19.47 -6.39 -0.75
C ASN A 70 -18.24 -6.50 0.17
N ASP A 71 -17.64 -5.35 0.54
CA ASP A 71 -16.47 -5.15 1.43
C ASP A 71 -16.45 -5.99 2.73
N ARG A 72 -17.61 -6.31 3.31
CA ARG A 72 -17.69 -7.15 4.52
C ARG A 72 -17.23 -8.59 4.30
N SER A 73 -17.43 -9.13 3.11
CA SER A 73 -17.00 -10.50 2.77
C SER A 73 -15.47 -10.60 2.72
N VAL A 74 -14.78 -9.55 2.28
CA VAL A 74 -13.31 -9.51 2.13
C VAL A 74 -12.60 -9.49 3.47
N GLU A 75 -13.06 -8.68 4.43
CA GLU A 75 -12.50 -8.65 5.78
C GLU A 75 -12.69 -9.98 6.52
N GLU A 76 -13.86 -10.60 6.37
CA GLU A 76 -14.12 -11.92 6.94
C GLU A 76 -13.24 -13.00 6.32
N ILE A 77 -13.04 -12.98 5.00
CA ILE A 77 -12.16 -13.91 4.29
C ILE A 77 -10.72 -13.73 4.77
N ASN A 78 -10.20 -12.50 4.79
CA ASN A 78 -8.86 -12.20 5.28
C ASN A 78 -8.66 -12.65 6.74
N ARG A 79 -9.64 -12.43 7.59
CA ARG A 79 -9.61 -12.86 8.99
C ARG A 79 -9.61 -14.39 9.12
N ARG A 80 -10.37 -15.09 8.30
CA ARG A 80 -10.39 -16.58 8.25
C ARG A 80 -9.07 -17.12 7.75
N GLU A 81 -8.51 -16.55 6.68
CA GLU A 81 -7.19 -16.94 6.15
C GLU A 81 -6.09 -16.72 7.18
N PHE A 82 -6.06 -15.57 7.85
CA PHE A 82 -5.09 -15.29 8.91
C PHE A 82 -5.23 -16.26 10.09
N THR A 83 -6.45 -16.57 10.51
CA THR A 83 -6.71 -17.53 11.58
C THR A 83 -6.22 -18.93 11.21
N LEU A 84 -6.44 -19.35 9.96
CA LEU A 84 -5.96 -20.63 9.44
C LEU A 84 -4.43 -20.66 9.36
N LEU A 85 -3.81 -19.58 8.87
CA LEU A 85 -2.36 -19.43 8.84
C LEU A 85 -1.76 -19.55 10.23
N ARG A 86 -2.31 -18.85 11.22
CA ARG A 86 -1.86 -18.91 12.63
C ARG A 86 -1.99 -20.32 13.21
N ARG A 87 -3.09 -21.02 12.95
CA ARG A 87 -3.28 -22.41 13.40
C ARG A 87 -2.26 -23.35 12.76
N ARG A 88 -1.99 -23.23 11.48
CA ARG A 88 -0.96 -24.00 10.77
C ARG A 88 0.44 -23.71 11.29
N THR A 89 0.75 -22.44 11.57
CA THR A 89 2.05 -22.04 12.16
C THR A 89 2.24 -22.67 13.54
N LEU A 90 1.24 -22.61 14.41
CA LEU A 90 1.33 -23.22 15.75
C LEU A 90 1.46 -24.76 15.68
N ALA A 91 0.71 -25.40 14.79
CA ALA A 91 0.83 -26.84 14.57
C ALA A 91 2.21 -27.22 14.02
N SER A 92 2.75 -26.41 13.07
CA SER A 92 4.08 -26.64 12.51
C SER A 92 5.18 -26.51 13.59
N TRP A 93 5.08 -25.55 14.50
CA TRP A 93 5.99 -25.46 15.65
C TRP A 93 5.91 -26.69 16.56
N LEU A 94 4.72 -27.23 16.80
CA LEU A 94 4.58 -28.47 17.57
C LEU A 94 5.29 -29.64 16.87
N PHE A 95 5.08 -29.82 15.56
CA PHE A 95 5.78 -30.85 14.78
C PHE A 95 7.29 -30.62 14.76
N ALA A 96 7.75 -29.36 14.64
CA ALA A 96 9.17 -29.03 14.63
C ALA A 96 9.87 -29.38 15.94
N ILE A 97 9.27 -29.01 17.07
CA ILE A 97 9.82 -29.32 18.40
C ILE A 97 9.88 -30.84 18.60
N LEU A 98 8.81 -31.56 18.30
CA LEU A 98 8.79 -33.02 18.42
C LEU A 98 9.84 -33.68 17.50
N THR A 99 9.90 -33.27 16.22
CA THR A 99 10.90 -33.84 15.29
C THR A 99 12.32 -33.55 15.77
N MET A 100 12.60 -32.36 16.30
CA MET A 100 13.91 -31.99 16.82
C MET A 100 14.29 -32.80 18.07
N CYS A 101 13.34 -33.03 18.99
CA CYS A 101 13.57 -33.86 20.19
C CYS A 101 13.94 -35.31 19.83
N PHE A 102 13.33 -35.87 18.79
CA PHE A 102 13.68 -37.22 18.31
C PHE A 102 14.96 -37.23 17.47
N SER A 103 15.18 -36.26 16.62
CA SER A 103 16.37 -36.15 15.76
C SER A 103 17.65 -35.95 16.58
N MET A 104 17.58 -35.18 17.70
CA MET A 104 18.73 -34.97 18.60
C MET A 104 18.92 -36.09 19.64
N GLY A 105 18.09 -37.14 19.63
CA GLY A 105 18.22 -38.28 20.52
C GLY A 105 17.81 -38.01 21.99
N TRP A 106 17.10 -36.90 22.26
CA TRP A 106 16.68 -36.54 23.64
C TRP A 106 15.62 -37.49 24.21
N ILE A 107 14.79 -38.09 23.36
CA ILE A 107 13.67 -38.94 23.79
C ILE A 107 13.96 -40.43 23.51
N SER A 108 14.76 -40.77 22.49
CA SER A 108 15.05 -42.16 22.12
C SER A 108 16.50 -42.34 21.65
N HIS A 109 17.17 -43.32 22.20
CA HIS A 109 18.55 -43.69 21.83
C HIS A 109 18.63 -44.65 20.63
N THR A 110 17.48 -45.16 20.11
CA THR A 110 17.46 -46.12 19.00
C THR A 110 17.22 -45.35 17.68
N SER A 111 18.27 -45.18 16.87
CA SER A 111 18.24 -44.38 15.66
C SER A 111 17.16 -44.79 14.64
N SER A 112 16.89 -46.10 14.47
CA SER A 112 15.89 -46.59 13.52
C SER A 112 14.45 -46.20 13.90
N PHE A 113 14.08 -46.33 15.19
CA PHE A 113 12.74 -45.96 15.69
C PHE A 113 12.53 -44.43 15.66
N ALA A 114 13.54 -43.65 16.05
CA ALA A 114 13.50 -42.20 15.99
C ALA A 114 13.29 -41.69 14.56
N ASN A 115 13.99 -42.26 13.57
CA ASN A 115 13.85 -41.88 12.17
C ASN A 115 12.46 -42.18 11.62
N GLN A 116 11.81 -43.29 12.01
CA GLN A 116 10.42 -43.60 11.60
C GLN A 116 9.41 -42.61 12.19
N ILE A 117 9.59 -42.20 13.46
CA ILE A 117 8.75 -41.17 14.07
C ILE A 117 8.97 -39.83 13.37
N CYS A 118 10.20 -39.42 13.11
CA CYS A 118 10.52 -38.18 12.38
C CYS A 118 9.91 -38.18 10.99
N LEU A 119 9.90 -39.32 10.27
CA LEU A 119 9.25 -39.47 8.97
C LEU A 119 7.74 -39.20 9.08
N LEU A 120 7.05 -39.80 10.06
CA LEU A 120 5.60 -39.59 10.25
C LEU A 120 5.27 -38.14 10.62
N LEU A 121 6.05 -37.54 11.53
CA LEU A 121 5.87 -36.15 11.92
C LEU A 121 6.13 -35.18 10.77
N ALA A 122 7.20 -35.42 10.00
CA ALA A 122 7.50 -34.62 8.82
C ALA A 122 6.40 -34.77 7.73
N LEU A 123 5.93 -35.98 7.48
CA LEU A 123 4.82 -36.23 6.54
C LEU A 123 3.55 -35.49 6.98
N ALA A 124 3.19 -35.57 8.27
CA ALA A 124 2.03 -34.85 8.81
C ALA A 124 2.18 -33.33 8.66
N ASN A 125 3.39 -32.80 8.92
CA ASN A 125 3.69 -31.37 8.72
C ASN A 125 3.58 -30.97 7.22
N LEU A 126 4.14 -31.76 6.30
CA LEU A 126 4.02 -31.49 4.87
C LEU A 126 2.57 -31.47 4.39
N LEU A 127 1.77 -32.46 4.79
CA LEU A 127 0.38 -32.61 4.33
C LEU A 127 -0.58 -31.59 4.94
N TYR A 128 -0.40 -31.22 6.21
CA TYR A 128 -1.29 -30.28 6.89
C TYR A 128 -0.79 -28.83 6.85
N CYS A 129 0.44 -28.58 7.31
CA CYS A 129 0.99 -27.23 7.39
C CYS A 129 1.54 -26.76 6.03
N GLY A 130 2.22 -27.65 5.29
CA GLY A 130 2.84 -27.36 4.01
C GLY A 130 1.90 -27.41 2.81
N LYS A 131 0.66 -27.93 2.94
CA LYS A 131 -0.28 -28.13 1.82
C LYS A 131 -0.37 -26.95 0.87
N GLN A 132 -0.42 -25.75 1.39
CA GLN A 132 -0.53 -24.53 0.58
C GLN A 132 0.64 -24.34 -0.38
N PHE A 133 1.87 -24.69 0.02
CA PHE A 133 3.07 -24.56 -0.81
C PHE A 133 3.02 -25.54 -1.99
N TYR A 134 2.64 -26.77 -1.73
CA TYR A 134 2.54 -27.81 -2.77
C TYR A 134 1.42 -27.54 -3.76
N VAL A 135 0.25 -27.10 -3.28
CA VAL A 135 -0.89 -26.74 -4.16
C VAL A 135 -0.52 -25.52 -5.04
N SER A 136 0.13 -24.51 -4.44
CA SER A 136 0.59 -23.34 -5.19
C SER A 136 1.65 -23.72 -6.22
N ALA A 137 2.66 -24.51 -5.82
CA ALA A 137 3.73 -24.97 -6.71
C ALA A 137 3.19 -25.78 -7.89
N TRP A 138 2.23 -26.68 -7.63
CA TRP A 138 1.61 -27.49 -8.70
C TRP A 138 0.86 -26.63 -9.71
N LYS A 139 0.06 -25.65 -9.24
CA LYS A 139 -0.63 -24.72 -10.12
C LYS A 139 0.35 -23.90 -10.96
N GLN A 140 1.43 -23.38 -10.36
CA GLN A 140 2.44 -22.61 -11.07
C GLN A 140 3.19 -23.48 -12.12
N PHE A 141 3.48 -24.73 -11.79
CA PHE A 141 4.09 -25.66 -12.72
C PHE A 141 3.24 -25.88 -13.97
N LEU A 142 1.91 -26.06 -13.81
CA LEU A 142 0.97 -26.20 -14.94
C LEU A 142 0.94 -24.95 -15.83
N HIS A 143 1.22 -23.78 -15.28
CA HIS A 143 1.26 -22.51 -16.03
C HIS A 143 2.67 -22.10 -16.49
N HIS A 144 3.65 -23.02 -16.40
CA HIS A 144 5.07 -22.76 -16.76
C HIS A 144 5.67 -21.54 -16.06
N THR A 145 5.25 -21.28 -14.83
CA THR A 145 5.77 -20.21 -13.99
C THR A 145 6.31 -20.80 -12.69
N ALA A 146 7.15 -20.05 -11.99
CA ALA A 146 7.66 -20.42 -10.68
C ALA A 146 7.51 -19.23 -9.72
N ASN A 147 7.18 -19.53 -8.48
CA ASN A 147 7.08 -18.55 -7.42
C ASN A 147 7.85 -19.01 -6.17
N MET A 148 7.78 -18.23 -5.11
CA MET A 148 8.37 -18.56 -3.82
C MET A 148 7.91 -19.94 -3.30
N ASP A 149 6.60 -20.24 -3.42
CA ASP A 149 6.03 -21.50 -2.94
C ASP A 149 6.62 -22.69 -3.69
N SER A 150 6.96 -22.52 -4.98
CA SER A 150 7.63 -23.54 -5.79
C SER A 150 9.03 -23.88 -5.23
N LEU A 151 9.79 -22.87 -4.79
CA LEU A 151 11.12 -23.09 -4.19
C LEU A 151 11.01 -23.79 -2.82
N VAL A 152 10.07 -23.36 -1.98
CA VAL A 152 9.81 -23.99 -0.67
C VAL A 152 9.33 -25.42 -0.84
N ALA A 153 8.38 -25.66 -1.75
CA ALA A 153 7.87 -27.01 -2.02
C ALA A 153 8.99 -27.94 -2.54
N LEU A 154 9.81 -27.46 -3.49
CA LEU A 154 10.90 -28.23 -4.05
C LEU A 154 11.96 -28.56 -2.99
N SER A 155 12.40 -27.57 -2.22
CA SER A 155 13.43 -27.75 -1.18
C SER A 155 12.98 -28.70 -0.07
N THR A 156 11.74 -28.55 0.43
CA THR A 156 11.20 -29.42 1.48
C THR A 156 10.93 -30.84 0.97
N LEU A 157 10.49 -31.00 -0.28
CA LEU A 157 10.28 -32.30 -0.91
C LEU A 157 11.62 -33.04 -1.11
N ILE A 158 12.66 -32.36 -1.60
CA ILE A 158 13.99 -32.94 -1.76
C ILE A 158 14.54 -33.43 -0.42
N ALA A 159 14.49 -32.56 0.61
CA ALA A 159 14.95 -32.90 1.95
C ALA A 159 14.18 -34.09 2.54
N PHE A 160 12.85 -34.13 2.37
CA PHE A 160 12.00 -35.21 2.84
C PHE A 160 12.28 -36.52 2.11
N LEU A 161 12.34 -36.51 0.76
CA LEU A 161 12.58 -37.72 -0.03
C LEU A 161 13.97 -38.30 0.24
N PHE A 162 14.99 -37.44 0.34
CA PHE A 162 16.33 -37.86 0.67
C PHE A 162 16.42 -38.51 2.06
N SER A 163 15.76 -37.90 3.06
CA SER A 163 15.71 -38.44 4.41
C SER A 163 14.91 -39.76 4.47
N THR A 164 13.85 -39.86 3.69
CA THR A 164 13.07 -41.10 3.56
C THR A 164 13.93 -42.23 2.94
N PHE A 165 14.66 -41.89 1.85
CA PHE A 165 15.60 -42.83 1.24
C PHE A 165 16.67 -43.30 2.26
N ASN A 166 17.25 -42.38 3.01
CA ASN A 166 18.27 -42.70 4.02
C ASN A 166 17.69 -43.56 5.16
N THR A 167 16.42 -43.35 5.55
CA THR A 167 15.76 -44.13 6.59
C THR A 167 15.64 -45.61 6.21
N PHE A 168 15.30 -45.94 4.97
CA PHE A 168 15.05 -47.31 4.51
C PHE A 168 16.28 -47.96 3.84
N PHE A 169 17.10 -47.19 3.14
CA PHE A 169 18.20 -47.71 2.31
C PHE A 169 19.57 -47.21 2.74
N GLY A 170 19.66 -46.32 3.76
CA GLY A 170 20.90 -45.66 4.16
C GLY A 170 21.98 -46.63 4.58
N GLU A 171 21.63 -47.62 5.41
CA GLU A 171 22.56 -48.64 5.85
C GLU A 171 23.10 -49.51 4.70
N MET A 172 22.22 -49.88 3.76
CA MET A 172 22.58 -50.74 2.61
C MET A 172 23.45 -49.97 1.58
N VAL A 173 23.16 -48.68 1.35
CA VAL A 173 23.86 -47.92 0.28
C VAL A 173 25.09 -47.21 0.80
N TRP A 174 25.04 -46.63 1.99
CA TRP A 174 26.09 -45.80 2.57
C TRP A 174 26.91 -46.57 3.58
N GLY A 175 26.27 -47.29 4.51
CA GLY A 175 26.91 -48.10 5.53
C GLY A 175 27.80 -49.18 4.96
N ALA A 176 27.38 -49.87 3.89
CA ALA A 176 28.20 -50.84 3.13
C ALA A 176 29.48 -50.23 2.53
N ARG A 177 29.55 -48.90 2.39
CA ARG A 177 30.69 -48.14 1.86
C ARG A 177 31.50 -47.43 2.94
N GLY A 178 31.14 -47.60 4.25
CA GLY A 178 31.80 -46.91 5.36
C GLY A 178 31.49 -45.40 5.43
N ILE A 179 30.41 -44.93 4.79
CA ILE A 179 30.01 -43.53 4.78
C ILE A 179 28.92 -43.33 5.86
N GLU A 180 29.16 -42.40 6.77
CA GLU A 180 28.14 -42.00 7.74
C GLU A 180 26.95 -41.33 7.04
N TRP A 181 25.75 -41.69 7.44
CA TRP A 181 24.51 -41.14 6.84
C TRP A 181 23.57 -40.60 7.92
N HIS A 182 22.93 -39.48 7.58
CA HIS A 182 22.00 -38.79 8.48
C HIS A 182 20.66 -38.55 7.77
N THR A 183 19.63 -38.38 8.57
CA THR A 183 18.31 -37.94 8.10
C THR A 183 18.15 -36.45 8.38
N TYR A 184 17.41 -35.74 7.53
CA TYR A 184 17.20 -34.28 7.55
C TYR A 184 15.71 -33.95 7.55
N PHE A 185 14.89 -34.76 8.26
CA PHE A 185 13.46 -34.48 8.45
C PHE A 185 13.24 -33.19 9.21
N ASP A 186 14.09 -32.90 10.19
CA ASP A 186 14.13 -31.65 10.94
C ASP A 186 14.30 -30.44 10.01
N ALA A 187 15.19 -30.50 9.03
CA ALA A 187 15.37 -29.44 8.04
C ALA A 187 14.06 -29.19 7.25
N SER A 188 13.42 -30.26 6.73
CA SER A 188 12.17 -30.13 5.98
C SER A 188 11.05 -29.51 6.82
N VAL A 189 10.89 -29.93 8.08
CA VAL A 189 9.89 -29.41 9.01
C VAL A 189 10.19 -27.97 9.42
N MET A 190 11.45 -27.65 9.71
CA MET A 190 11.89 -26.32 10.14
C MET A 190 11.75 -25.29 9.01
N ILE A 191 12.03 -25.64 7.75
CA ILE A 191 11.81 -24.77 6.61
C ILE A 191 10.34 -24.33 6.57
N ILE A 192 9.38 -25.28 6.61
CA ILE A 192 7.95 -24.96 6.61
C ILE A 192 7.59 -24.09 7.81
N THR A 193 8.11 -24.42 9.00
CA THR A 193 7.83 -23.69 10.24
C THR A 193 8.30 -22.24 10.18
N PHE A 194 9.54 -22.00 9.77
CA PHE A 194 10.05 -20.63 9.64
C PHE A 194 9.38 -19.84 8.54
N VAL A 195 9.08 -20.46 7.40
CA VAL A 195 8.35 -19.79 6.30
C VAL A 195 6.94 -19.39 6.76
N LEU A 196 6.21 -20.28 7.44
CA LEU A 196 4.89 -19.97 7.98
C LEU A 196 4.95 -18.88 9.05
N THR A 197 5.98 -18.92 9.92
CA THR A 197 6.20 -17.90 10.94
C THR A 197 6.48 -16.54 10.29
N GLY A 198 7.36 -16.50 9.31
CA GLY A 198 7.64 -15.29 8.54
C GLY A 198 6.37 -14.70 7.92
N ARG A 199 5.55 -15.53 7.27
CA ARG A 199 4.24 -15.11 6.71
C ARG A 199 3.26 -14.61 7.76
N CYS A 200 3.19 -15.26 8.91
CA CYS A 200 2.30 -14.84 10.00
C CYS A 200 2.70 -13.46 10.54
N LEU A 201 4.00 -13.22 10.73
CA LEU A 201 4.53 -11.93 11.16
C LEU A 201 4.32 -10.85 10.08
N GLU A 202 4.54 -11.18 8.82
CA GLU A 202 4.29 -10.31 7.67
C GLU A 202 2.82 -9.86 7.60
N GLU A 203 1.87 -10.79 7.70
CA GLU A 203 0.44 -10.48 7.68
C GLU A 203 0.04 -9.58 8.85
N LYS A 204 0.54 -9.86 10.05
CA LYS A 204 0.29 -9.02 11.23
C LYS A 204 0.84 -7.61 11.04
N ALA A 205 1.98 -7.47 10.39
CA ALA A 205 2.62 -6.19 10.14
C ALA A 205 1.90 -5.40 9.03
N LYS A 206 1.46 -6.06 7.94
CA LYS A 206 0.60 -5.45 6.92
C LYS A 206 -0.70 -4.90 7.52
N ASP A 207 -1.32 -5.63 8.42
CA ASP A 207 -2.53 -5.20 9.13
C ASP A 207 -2.30 -3.90 9.92
N SER A 208 -1.13 -3.73 10.52
CA SER A 208 -0.73 -2.48 11.20
C SER A 208 -0.50 -1.32 10.23
N THR A 209 -0.02 -1.57 9.00
CA THR A 209 0.19 -0.51 8.00
C THR A 209 -1.13 0.02 7.43
N ALA A 210 -2.15 -0.82 7.32
CA ALA A 210 -3.49 -0.45 6.85
C ALA A 210 -4.34 0.28 7.91
N SER A 211 -3.84 0.46 9.13
CA SER A 211 -4.59 1.05 10.25
C SER A 211 -5.07 2.48 9.99
N SER A 212 -4.29 3.30 9.28
CA SER A 212 -4.65 4.71 8.98
C SER A 212 -5.90 4.81 8.10
N ILE A 213 -6.06 3.90 7.14
CA ILE A 213 -7.25 3.86 6.28
C ILE A 213 -8.46 3.36 7.06
N ARG A 214 -8.27 2.32 7.89
CA ARG A 214 -9.35 1.86 8.77
C ARG A 214 -9.82 2.95 9.73
N GLN A 215 -8.96 3.85 10.17
CA GLN A 215 -9.36 5.02 10.94
C GLN A 215 -10.29 5.94 10.12
N LEU A 216 -9.95 6.22 8.85
CA LEU A 216 -10.81 7.00 7.95
C LEU A 216 -12.15 6.29 7.68
N MET A 217 -12.13 4.99 7.34
CA MET A 217 -13.35 4.19 7.15
C MET A 217 -14.19 4.10 8.42
N GLY A 218 -13.55 4.05 9.60
CA GLY A 218 -14.22 4.06 10.89
C GLY A 218 -14.89 5.39 11.24
N MET A 219 -14.66 6.47 10.48
CA MET A 219 -15.33 7.76 10.70
C MET A 219 -16.79 7.76 10.24
N GLN A 220 -17.17 6.90 9.30
CA GLN A 220 -18.55 6.78 8.86
C GLN A 220 -19.37 6.00 9.90
N PRO A 221 -20.44 6.58 10.50
CA PRO A 221 -21.32 5.86 11.41
C PRO A 221 -22.13 4.81 10.63
N LYS A 222 -22.70 3.84 11.35
CA LYS A 222 -23.52 2.78 10.71
C LYS A 222 -25.00 3.17 10.64
N THR A 223 -25.44 4.03 11.55
CA THR A 223 -26.83 4.47 11.71
C THR A 223 -26.88 5.99 11.78
N ALA A 224 -28.02 6.55 11.47
CA ALA A 224 -28.31 7.97 11.59
C ALA A 224 -29.69 8.17 12.19
N ARG A 225 -29.91 9.33 12.82
CA ARG A 225 -31.19 9.69 13.42
C ARG A 225 -31.99 10.55 12.43
N LEU A 226 -32.94 9.89 11.76
CA LEU A 226 -33.87 10.54 10.83
C LEU A 226 -34.94 11.30 11.60
N VAL A 227 -35.22 12.53 11.17
CA VAL A 227 -36.28 13.39 11.71
C VAL A 227 -37.45 13.43 10.73
N THR A 228 -38.56 12.79 11.09
CA THR A 228 -39.77 12.77 10.26
C THR A 228 -40.80 13.73 10.83
N TYR A 229 -41.37 14.57 9.97
CA TYR A 229 -42.46 15.47 10.36
C TYR A 229 -43.78 14.68 10.40
N GLU A 230 -44.15 14.15 11.53
CA GLU A 230 -45.52 13.69 11.78
C GLU A 230 -46.26 14.78 12.57
N LYS A 231 -47.33 15.30 12.01
CA LYS A 231 -48.28 16.16 12.74
C LYS A 231 -49.02 15.27 13.74
N ILE A 232 -48.47 15.15 14.94
CA ILE A 232 -49.22 14.55 16.05
C ILE A 232 -50.21 15.62 16.55
N GLU A 233 -51.48 15.29 16.56
CA GLU A 233 -52.53 16.23 17.02
C GLU A 233 -52.18 16.78 18.41
N GLY A 234 -51.89 18.08 18.46
CA GLY A 234 -51.68 18.84 19.70
C GLY A 234 -50.24 19.18 20.11
N THR A 235 -49.21 18.64 19.43
CA THR A 235 -47.81 18.98 19.71
C THR A 235 -47.01 19.07 18.41
N ASN A 236 -46.11 20.06 18.34
CA ASN A 236 -45.11 20.14 17.23
C ASN A 236 -43.95 19.19 17.49
N ASP A 237 -44.23 17.92 17.83
CA ASP A 237 -43.18 16.94 18.10
C ASP A 237 -42.76 16.22 16.83
N TYR A 238 -41.45 16.14 16.65
CA TYR A 238 -40.81 15.41 15.56
C TYR A 238 -40.61 13.98 16.00
N LYS A 239 -40.98 13.02 15.15
CA LYS A 239 -40.63 11.62 15.37
C LYS A 239 -39.18 11.44 14.94
N MET A 240 -38.35 10.89 15.81
CA MET A 240 -36.97 10.54 15.56
C MET A 240 -36.84 9.03 15.50
N GLU A 241 -36.25 8.53 14.41
CA GLU A 241 -36.02 7.10 14.21
C GLU A 241 -34.58 6.85 13.86
N GLU A 242 -33.94 5.86 14.49
CA GLU A 242 -32.60 5.45 14.16
C GLU A 242 -32.65 4.48 12.96
N VAL A 243 -32.08 4.90 11.84
CA VAL A 243 -32.10 4.16 10.58
C VAL A 243 -30.69 3.84 10.11
N PRO A 244 -30.47 2.75 9.38
CA PRO A 244 -29.20 2.49 8.70
C PRO A 244 -28.87 3.61 7.71
N ILE A 245 -27.58 4.03 7.62
CA ILE A 245 -27.16 5.08 6.67
C ILE A 245 -27.54 4.76 5.23
N SER A 246 -27.55 3.47 4.86
CA SER A 246 -27.92 3.03 3.52
C SER A 246 -29.36 3.35 3.10
N THR A 247 -30.23 3.71 4.05
CA THR A 247 -31.63 4.06 3.78
C THR A 247 -31.86 5.56 3.63
N ILE A 248 -30.86 6.39 3.96
CA ILE A 248 -30.97 7.86 3.86
C ILE A 248 -31.05 8.28 2.40
N GLN A 249 -31.96 9.23 2.12
CA GLN A 249 -32.16 9.84 0.82
C GLN A 249 -31.74 11.32 0.82
N ILE A 250 -31.47 11.83 -0.39
CA ILE A 250 -31.17 13.26 -0.55
C ILE A 250 -32.42 14.07 -0.16
N GLY A 251 -32.23 15.06 0.71
CA GLY A 251 -33.29 15.89 1.24
C GLY A 251 -33.80 15.49 2.64
N ASP A 252 -33.42 14.30 3.12
CA ASP A 252 -33.77 13.84 4.45
C ASP A 252 -33.22 14.76 5.54
N MET A 253 -34.02 14.91 6.60
CA MET A 253 -33.64 15.68 7.79
C MET A 253 -33.03 14.75 8.84
N ILE A 254 -31.82 15.08 9.27
CA ILE A 254 -31.03 14.27 10.20
C ILE A 254 -30.65 15.12 11.40
N GLU A 255 -30.83 14.59 12.61
CA GLU A 255 -30.33 15.20 13.84
C GLU A 255 -29.02 14.53 14.27
N VAL A 256 -27.98 15.36 14.56
CA VAL A 256 -26.69 14.94 15.07
C VAL A 256 -26.39 15.67 16.36
N ARG A 257 -26.01 14.94 17.41
CA ARG A 257 -25.68 15.48 18.73
C ARG A 257 -24.19 15.58 18.95
N ALA A 258 -23.80 16.36 19.95
CA ALA A 258 -22.41 16.47 20.35
C ALA A 258 -21.78 15.07 20.61
N GLY A 259 -20.61 14.82 20.02
CA GLY A 259 -19.88 13.54 20.09
C GLY A 259 -20.34 12.47 19.10
N GLU A 260 -21.46 12.68 18.37
CA GLU A 260 -21.90 11.79 17.29
C GLU A 260 -21.25 12.20 15.97
N LYS A 261 -20.99 11.22 15.09
CA LYS A 261 -20.43 11.50 13.75
C LYS A 261 -21.53 11.90 12.79
N ILE A 262 -21.27 12.94 11.99
CA ILE A 262 -22.15 13.35 10.90
C ILE A 262 -22.19 12.23 9.84
N PRO A 263 -23.40 11.72 9.48
CA PRO A 263 -23.51 10.52 8.66
C PRO A 263 -23.30 10.75 7.16
N VAL A 264 -23.72 11.89 6.65
CA VAL A 264 -23.70 12.26 5.22
C VAL A 264 -23.38 13.73 5.07
N ASP A 265 -22.99 14.18 3.87
CA ASP A 265 -22.79 15.61 3.62
C ASP A 265 -24.14 16.33 3.50
N GLY A 266 -24.22 17.52 4.06
CA GLY A 266 -25.48 18.27 4.05
C GLY A 266 -25.35 19.72 4.45
N VAL A 267 -26.49 20.36 4.55
CA VAL A 267 -26.63 21.78 4.95
C VAL A 267 -27.34 21.85 6.29
N VAL A 268 -26.76 22.60 7.22
CA VAL A 268 -27.36 22.86 8.54
C VAL A 268 -28.67 23.64 8.36
N THR A 269 -29.73 23.13 8.92
CA THR A 269 -31.03 23.81 8.94
C THR A 269 -31.32 24.46 10.29
N GLN A 270 -30.85 23.85 11.39
CA GLN A 270 -30.90 24.37 12.74
C GLN A 270 -29.66 23.94 13.51
N ALA A 271 -29.11 24.84 14.30
CA ALA A 271 -28.00 24.55 15.20
C ALA A 271 -28.33 25.15 16.57
N GLU A 272 -28.04 24.43 17.64
CA GLU A 272 -28.20 24.88 19.01
C GLU A 272 -27.00 24.46 19.83
N SER A 273 -26.38 25.39 20.59
CA SER A 273 -25.32 25.12 21.53
C SER A 273 -25.61 25.75 22.86
N PHE A 274 -25.00 25.24 23.93
CA PHE A 274 -25.13 25.80 25.27
C PHE A 274 -24.62 27.25 25.37
N MET A 275 -23.70 27.65 24.48
CA MET A 275 -23.12 29.02 24.45
C MET A 275 -23.83 29.95 23.47
N THR A 276 -24.45 29.43 22.41
CA THR A 276 -25.07 30.22 21.33
C THR A 276 -26.34 29.52 20.88
N ALA A 277 -27.45 30.27 20.86
CA ALA A 277 -28.78 29.73 20.51
C ALA A 277 -28.87 29.29 19.04
N ASP A 278 -27.99 29.81 18.14
CA ASP A 278 -28.12 29.66 16.68
C ASP A 278 -26.89 29.03 16.00
N ALA A 279 -25.95 28.43 16.77
CA ALA A 279 -24.76 27.83 16.21
C ALA A 279 -24.32 26.58 16.97
N ALA A 280 -23.68 25.64 16.26
CA ALA A 280 -23.00 24.50 16.83
C ALA A 280 -21.50 24.52 16.43
N TYR A 281 -20.64 23.96 17.25
CA TYR A 281 -19.20 23.84 16.94
C TYR A 281 -18.92 22.43 16.46
N VAL A 282 -18.35 22.31 15.25
CA VAL A 282 -18.06 21.02 14.60
C VAL A 282 -16.55 20.87 14.46
N ASP A 283 -16.02 19.79 14.97
CA ASP A 283 -14.63 19.37 14.76
C ASP A 283 -14.50 18.77 13.36
N GLU A 284 -13.86 19.53 12.48
CA GLU A 284 -13.56 19.15 11.10
C GLU A 284 -12.06 18.83 10.91
N ALA A 285 -11.26 18.76 11.97
CA ALA A 285 -9.80 18.64 11.90
C ALA A 285 -9.32 17.46 11.05
N MET A 286 -10.05 16.36 11.05
CA MET A 286 -9.72 15.17 10.26
C MET A 286 -9.92 15.35 8.74
N ILE A 287 -10.75 16.32 8.32
CA ILE A 287 -11.05 16.57 6.91
C ILE A 287 -10.43 17.90 6.46
N SER A 288 -10.62 18.99 7.25
CA SER A 288 -10.12 20.33 6.90
C SER A 288 -8.72 20.63 7.43
N GLY A 289 -8.27 19.94 8.50
CA GLY A 289 -7.01 20.15 9.16
C GLY A 289 -6.93 21.27 10.17
N GLU A 290 -7.96 22.02 10.27
CA GLU A 290 -8.03 23.11 11.25
C GLU A 290 -8.27 22.52 12.64
N PRO A 291 -7.34 22.71 13.60
CA PRO A 291 -7.47 22.12 14.93
C PRO A 291 -8.57 22.76 15.78
N THR A 292 -9.05 23.95 15.37
CA THR A 292 -10.15 24.65 16.05
C THR A 292 -11.50 24.25 15.48
N PRO A 293 -12.47 23.83 16.32
CA PRO A 293 -13.81 23.51 15.84
C PRO A 293 -14.45 24.69 15.09
N ALA A 294 -14.97 24.40 13.91
CA ALA A 294 -15.64 25.40 13.07
C ALA A 294 -17.06 25.69 13.62
N MET A 295 -17.39 26.96 13.73
CA MET A 295 -18.75 27.40 14.09
C MET A 295 -19.67 27.23 12.87
N LYS A 296 -20.74 26.45 13.01
CA LYS A 296 -21.74 26.18 11.96
C LYS A 296 -23.10 26.76 12.35
N LYS A 297 -23.67 27.52 11.41
CA LYS A 297 -25.00 28.13 11.50
C LYS A 297 -25.93 27.54 10.45
N ALA A 298 -27.22 27.87 10.54
CA ALA A 298 -28.17 27.53 9.49
C ALA A 298 -27.71 28.08 8.13
N GLY A 299 -27.68 27.21 7.11
CA GLY A 299 -27.17 27.51 5.78
C GLY A 299 -25.73 27.01 5.53
N ASP A 300 -24.96 26.70 6.56
CA ASP A 300 -23.57 26.22 6.40
C ASP A 300 -23.52 24.74 5.99
N ASN A 301 -22.52 24.40 5.21
CA ASN A 301 -22.26 23.00 4.84
C ASN A 301 -21.55 22.26 5.97
N VAL A 302 -21.91 20.98 6.14
CA VAL A 302 -21.27 20.02 7.05
C VAL A 302 -20.93 18.76 6.29
N LEU A 303 -19.83 18.11 6.67
CA LEU A 303 -19.25 16.97 5.99
C LEU A 303 -19.41 15.68 6.80
N ALA A 304 -19.62 14.57 6.08
CA ALA A 304 -19.68 13.23 6.68
C ALA A 304 -18.38 12.91 7.45
N GLY A 305 -18.54 12.27 8.63
CA GLY A 305 -17.39 11.88 9.46
C GLY A 305 -16.91 12.95 10.44
N THR A 306 -17.29 14.22 10.29
CA THR A 306 -17.00 15.29 11.27
C THR A 306 -17.88 15.14 12.52
N ILE A 307 -17.49 15.76 13.64
CA ILE A 307 -18.11 15.54 14.94
C ILE A 307 -18.49 16.88 15.56
N PRO A 308 -19.77 17.15 15.84
CA PRO A 308 -20.15 18.28 16.67
C PRO A 308 -19.50 18.15 18.06
N SER A 309 -18.60 19.06 18.40
CA SER A 309 -17.92 19.10 19.71
C SER A 309 -18.83 19.69 20.79
N GLN A 310 -19.70 20.63 20.40
CA GLN A 310 -20.67 21.26 21.28
C GLN A 310 -22.00 21.53 20.55
N GLY A 311 -23.08 21.23 21.23
CA GLY A 311 -24.43 21.49 20.73
C GLY A 311 -25.03 20.31 19.97
N LYS A 312 -26.15 20.58 19.33
CA LYS A 312 -26.83 19.68 18.40
C LYS A 312 -27.12 20.44 17.11
N LEU A 313 -27.10 19.72 16.01
CA LEU A 313 -27.45 20.28 14.71
C LEU A 313 -28.48 19.39 14.01
N ARG A 314 -29.36 20.03 13.28
CA ARG A 314 -30.23 19.41 12.30
C ARG A 314 -29.73 19.80 10.93
N MET A 315 -29.61 18.84 10.06
CA MET A 315 -29.10 19.04 8.73
C MET A 315 -29.98 18.37 7.69
N ARG A 316 -29.99 18.92 6.48
CA ARG A 316 -30.61 18.29 5.32
C ARG A 316 -29.54 17.59 4.50
N ALA A 317 -29.72 16.31 4.21
CA ALA A 317 -28.81 15.51 3.40
C ALA A 317 -28.73 16.08 1.97
N LYS A 318 -27.50 16.31 1.47
CA LYS A 318 -27.21 16.84 0.13
C LYS A 318 -26.47 15.84 -0.73
N GLN A 319 -25.47 15.15 -0.15
CA GLN A 319 -24.72 14.07 -0.79
C GLN A 319 -24.71 12.85 0.14
N ILE A 320 -24.95 11.67 -0.44
CA ILE A 320 -25.10 10.41 0.30
C ILE A 320 -24.21 9.31 -0.28
N GLY A 321 -23.90 8.29 0.53
CA GLY A 321 -23.18 7.09 0.07
C GLY A 321 -21.81 7.40 -0.50
N GLU A 322 -21.54 6.95 -1.73
CA GLU A 322 -20.25 7.09 -2.41
C GLU A 322 -19.94 8.52 -2.87
N ASN A 323 -20.96 9.41 -2.88
CA ASN A 323 -20.81 10.80 -3.30
C ASN A 323 -20.41 11.74 -2.16
N THR A 324 -20.29 11.27 -0.91
CA THR A 324 -19.83 12.08 0.20
C THR A 324 -18.32 12.40 0.08
N ALA A 325 -17.90 13.56 0.59
CA ALA A 325 -16.50 13.97 0.62
C ALA A 325 -15.60 12.91 1.30
N LEU A 326 -16.06 12.33 2.41
CA LEU A 326 -15.35 11.26 3.11
C LEU A 326 -15.21 10.01 2.24
N ALA A 327 -16.28 9.59 1.55
CA ALA A 327 -16.22 8.42 0.64
C ALA A 327 -15.25 8.67 -0.52
N HIS A 328 -15.21 9.89 -1.04
CA HIS A 328 -14.27 10.29 -2.08
C HIS A 328 -12.80 10.22 -1.60
N ILE A 329 -12.52 10.73 -0.39
CA ILE A 329 -11.19 10.62 0.25
C ILE A 329 -10.79 9.14 0.40
N ILE A 330 -11.68 8.30 0.94
CA ILE A 330 -11.42 6.87 1.12
C ILE A 330 -11.11 6.21 -0.22
N ARG A 331 -11.90 6.49 -1.27
CA ARG A 331 -11.69 5.96 -2.63
C ARG A 331 -10.34 6.36 -3.19
N MET A 332 -9.94 7.64 -3.09
CA MET A 332 -8.64 8.10 -3.57
C MET A 332 -7.47 7.38 -2.88
N VAL A 333 -7.56 7.19 -1.57
CA VAL A 333 -6.52 6.47 -0.81
C VAL A 333 -6.47 4.99 -1.21
N GLN A 334 -7.62 4.35 -1.47
CA GLN A 334 -7.69 2.97 -1.97
C GLN A 334 -7.11 2.85 -3.39
N GLU A 335 -7.41 3.78 -4.29
CA GLU A 335 -6.83 3.84 -5.64
C GLU A 335 -5.31 3.99 -5.60
N ALA A 336 -4.81 4.91 -4.76
CA ALA A 336 -3.37 5.08 -4.56
C ALA A 336 -2.68 3.80 -4.09
N GLN A 337 -3.31 3.05 -3.18
CA GLN A 337 -2.77 1.77 -2.70
C GLN A 337 -2.86 0.64 -3.73
N GLY A 338 -3.82 0.71 -4.63
CA GLY A 338 -3.96 -0.21 -5.77
C GLY A 338 -2.97 0.09 -6.90
N SER A 339 -2.45 1.33 -6.99
CA SER A 339 -1.51 1.73 -8.02
C SER A 339 -0.09 1.26 -7.74
N LYS A 340 0.73 1.05 -8.78
CA LYS A 340 2.12 0.63 -8.66
C LYS A 340 3.08 1.77 -8.98
N ALA A 341 3.98 2.06 -8.07
CA ALA A 341 5.10 2.97 -8.31
C ALA A 341 6.10 2.41 -9.34
N PRO A 342 6.81 3.25 -10.09
CA PRO A 342 7.82 2.84 -11.07
C PRO A 342 8.87 1.88 -10.52
N VAL A 343 9.40 2.14 -9.33
CA VAL A 343 10.37 1.27 -8.65
C VAL A 343 9.79 -0.14 -8.39
N GLN A 344 8.51 -0.25 -8.06
CA GLN A 344 7.87 -1.55 -7.83
C GLN A 344 7.83 -2.39 -9.11
N ARG A 345 7.58 -1.78 -10.28
CA ARG A 345 7.59 -2.46 -11.57
C ARG A 345 8.97 -3.03 -11.91
N ILE A 346 10.05 -2.30 -11.54
CA ILE A 346 11.44 -2.77 -11.73
C ILE A 346 11.71 -3.98 -10.83
N VAL A 347 11.30 -3.90 -9.57
CA VAL A 347 11.46 -4.98 -8.59
C VAL A 347 10.69 -6.24 -9.01
N ASP A 348 9.45 -6.10 -9.49
CA ASP A 348 8.64 -7.22 -9.99
C ASP A 348 9.31 -7.91 -11.20
N LYS A 349 9.86 -7.14 -12.15
CA LYS A 349 10.64 -7.69 -13.28
C LYS A 349 11.90 -8.41 -12.81
N ALA A 350 12.64 -7.84 -11.86
CA ALA A 350 13.81 -8.48 -11.28
C ALA A 350 13.46 -9.81 -10.61
N ALA A 351 12.35 -9.89 -9.90
CA ALA A 351 11.89 -11.12 -9.25
C ALA A 351 11.58 -12.26 -10.23
N LEU A 352 11.04 -11.95 -11.41
CA LEU A 352 10.76 -12.93 -12.46
C LEU A 352 12.04 -13.60 -13.01
N ILE A 353 13.14 -12.86 -13.06
CA ILE A 353 14.44 -13.37 -13.52
C ILE A 353 15.17 -14.09 -12.37
N PHE A 354 15.01 -13.59 -11.16
CA PHE A 354 15.74 -14.06 -9.99
C PHE A 354 15.43 -15.52 -9.63
N VAL A 355 14.15 -15.93 -9.66
CA VAL A 355 13.74 -17.29 -9.28
C VAL A 355 14.34 -18.37 -10.18
N PRO A 356 14.28 -18.26 -11.52
CA PRO A 356 14.99 -19.21 -12.40
C PRO A 356 16.51 -19.19 -12.23
N ALA A 357 17.11 -18.01 -12.05
CA ALA A 357 18.55 -17.87 -11.83
C ALA A 357 19.01 -18.61 -10.56
N VAL A 358 18.27 -18.49 -9.48
CA VAL A 358 18.53 -19.20 -8.22
C VAL A 358 18.41 -20.71 -8.38
N ALA A 359 17.40 -21.18 -9.10
CA ALA A 359 17.25 -22.61 -9.38
C ALA A 359 18.48 -23.15 -10.17
N ALA A 360 18.99 -22.38 -11.12
CA ALA A 360 20.22 -22.71 -11.84
C ALA A 360 21.45 -22.70 -10.91
N ILE A 361 21.59 -21.71 -10.03
CA ILE A 361 22.68 -21.65 -9.04
C ILE A 361 22.63 -22.86 -8.10
N ALA A 362 21.46 -23.24 -7.62
CA ALA A 362 21.29 -24.42 -6.76
C ALA A 362 21.71 -25.71 -7.48
N LEU A 363 21.33 -25.86 -8.75
CA LEU A 363 21.73 -26.99 -9.56
C LEU A 363 23.26 -27.02 -9.80
N ILE A 364 23.85 -25.88 -10.11
CA ILE A 364 25.31 -25.74 -10.27
C ILE A 364 26.03 -26.09 -8.97
N THR A 365 25.52 -25.58 -7.82
CA THR A 365 26.06 -25.90 -6.49
C THR A 365 26.03 -27.41 -6.23
N PHE A 366 24.92 -28.08 -6.53
CA PHE A 366 24.78 -29.52 -6.42
C PHE A 366 25.82 -30.24 -7.27
N ILE A 367 25.95 -29.88 -8.54
CA ILE A 367 26.89 -30.51 -9.49
C ILE A 367 28.35 -30.33 -9.02
N ILE A 368 28.72 -29.12 -8.59
CA ILE A 368 30.09 -28.83 -8.12
C ILE A 368 30.43 -29.70 -6.90
N TRP A 369 29.59 -29.76 -5.89
CA TRP A 369 29.82 -30.58 -4.70
C TRP A 369 29.93 -32.07 -5.05
N TRP A 370 29.04 -32.54 -5.94
CA TRP A 370 29.05 -33.93 -6.38
C TRP A 370 30.32 -34.29 -7.18
N LEU A 371 30.78 -33.41 -8.07
CA LEU A 371 32.00 -33.65 -8.85
C LEU A 371 33.29 -33.63 -8.01
N ILE A 372 33.37 -32.74 -7.01
CA ILE A 372 34.54 -32.60 -6.14
C ILE A 372 34.64 -33.78 -5.15
N GLY A 373 33.55 -34.14 -4.48
CA GLY A 373 33.57 -35.12 -3.41
C GLY A 373 32.97 -36.48 -3.77
N GLY A 374 32.53 -36.67 -5.01
CA GLY A 374 31.94 -37.92 -5.51
C GLY A 374 30.69 -38.31 -4.72
N ASN A 375 30.43 -39.62 -4.62
CA ASN A 375 29.27 -40.15 -3.92
C ASN A 375 29.29 -39.88 -2.40
N ALA A 376 30.45 -39.70 -1.81
CA ALA A 376 30.59 -39.39 -0.38
C ALA A 376 30.05 -37.99 -0.04
N ALA A 377 30.17 -37.03 -0.96
CA ALA A 377 29.68 -35.66 -0.80
C ALA A 377 28.23 -35.48 -1.23
N LEU A 378 27.50 -36.51 -1.65
CA LEU A 378 26.11 -36.39 -2.11
C LEU A 378 25.19 -35.78 -1.06
N PRO A 379 25.26 -36.16 0.23
CA PRO A 379 24.44 -35.49 1.28
C PRO A 379 24.74 -33.99 1.33
N GLN A 380 26.00 -33.61 1.30
CA GLN A 380 26.44 -32.22 1.32
C GLN A 380 25.99 -31.45 0.07
N ALA A 381 26.07 -32.04 -1.12
CA ALA A 381 25.61 -31.47 -2.37
C ALA A 381 24.09 -31.16 -2.31
N ILE A 382 23.29 -32.09 -1.80
CA ILE A 382 21.83 -31.90 -1.63
C ILE A 382 21.54 -30.79 -0.63
N LEU A 383 22.18 -30.82 0.55
CA LEU A 383 21.93 -29.80 1.58
C LEU A 383 22.33 -28.40 1.14
N SER A 384 23.46 -28.26 0.43
CA SER A 384 23.90 -26.99 -0.10
C SER A 384 22.92 -26.45 -1.15
N ALA A 385 22.46 -27.30 -2.06
CA ALA A 385 21.46 -26.92 -3.06
C ALA A 385 20.13 -26.52 -2.42
N VAL A 386 19.66 -27.29 -1.41
CA VAL A 386 18.44 -26.97 -0.64
C VAL A 386 18.62 -25.65 0.10
N ALA A 387 19.76 -25.42 0.74
CA ALA A 387 20.03 -24.17 1.45
C ALA A 387 20.01 -22.96 0.51
N VAL A 388 20.60 -23.08 -0.68
CA VAL A 388 20.56 -22.04 -1.73
C VAL A 388 19.14 -21.77 -2.17
N LEU A 389 18.32 -22.81 -2.43
CA LEU A 389 16.91 -22.63 -2.82
C LEU A 389 16.08 -21.90 -1.76
N VAL A 390 16.32 -22.21 -0.49
CA VAL A 390 15.58 -21.64 0.64
C VAL A 390 15.99 -20.19 0.88
N ILE A 391 17.30 -19.90 0.98
CA ILE A 391 17.79 -18.56 1.34
C ILE A 391 17.48 -17.52 0.27
N ALA A 392 17.42 -17.93 -0.98
CA ALA A 392 17.21 -17.05 -2.11
C ALA A 392 15.74 -16.68 -2.37
N CYS A 393 14.84 -16.93 -1.43
CA CYS A 393 13.47 -16.46 -1.55
C CYS A 393 13.41 -14.92 -1.60
N PRO A 394 12.82 -14.30 -2.65
CA PRO A 394 12.73 -12.86 -2.79
C PRO A 394 11.57 -12.25 -1.97
N CYS A 395 11.24 -12.82 -0.80
CA CYS A 395 10.09 -12.44 0.02
C CYS A 395 10.16 -10.98 0.46
N ALA A 396 11.30 -10.57 1.03
CA ALA A 396 11.54 -9.20 1.49
C ALA A 396 11.52 -8.19 0.35
N MET A 397 12.04 -8.57 -0.84
CA MET A 397 12.07 -7.71 -2.02
C MET A 397 10.66 -7.34 -2.51
N GLY A 398 9.73 -8.29 -2.53
CA GLY A 398 8.35 -8.06 -2.94
C GLY A 398 7.55 -7.16 -1.99
N LEU A 399 8.02 -7.00 -0.74
CA LEU A 399 7.39 -6.17 0.28
C LEU A 399 8.03 -4.80 0.45
N ALA A 400 9.29 -4.65 0.04
CA ALA A 400 10.12 -3.48 0.30
C ALA A 400 9.46 -2.16 -0.14
N THR A 401 8.94 -2.12 -1.36
CA THR A 401 8.29 -0.94 -1.94
C THR A 401 6.85 -0.77 -1.45
N PRO A 402 5.97 -1.79 -1.55
CA PRO A 402 4.56 -1.61 -1.21
C PRO A 402 4.32 -1.22 0.26
N THR A 403 5.08 -1.78 1.20
CA THR A 403 4.90 -1.46 2.62
C THR A 403 5.28 -0.02 2.95
N ALA A 404 6.40 0.48 2.38
CA ALA A 404 6.81 1.86 2.56
C ALA A 404 5.81 2.84 1.93
N LEU A 405 5.31 2.54 0.72
CA LEU A 405 4.28 3.35 0.05
C LEU A 405 2.98 3.38 0.84
N MET A 406 2.49 2.24 1.32
CA MET A 406 1.26 2.19 2.13
C MET A 406 1.36 3.07 3.38
N VAL A 407 2.50 3.00 4.09
CA VAL A 407 2.73 3.86 5.26
C VAL A 407 2.84 5.33 4.86
N GLY A 408 3.55 5.64 3.76
CA GLY A 408 3.70 7.00 3.23
C GLY A 408 2.37 7.61 2.82
N ILE A 409 1.56 6.90 2.02
CA ILE A 409 0.22 7.33 1.60
C ILE A 409 -0.71 7.51 2.80
N GLY A 410 -0.69 6.56 3.76
CA GLY A 410 -1.49 6.66 4.97
C GLY A 410 -1.11 7.86 5.83
N LYS A 411 0.18 8.19 5.93
CA LYS A 411 0.67 9.37 6.64
C LYS A 411 0.36 10.67 5.90
N ALA A 412 0.44 10.66 4.56
CA ALA A 412 0.00 11.78 3.72
C ALA A 412 -1.47 12.12 3.98
N ALA A 413 -2.33 11.11 3.97
CA ALA A 413 -3.76 11.29 4.21
C ALA A 413 -4.05 11.85 5.62
N GLN A 414 -3.32 11.42 6.66
CA GLN A 414 -3.42 11.99 8.01
C GLN A 414 -3.01 13.48 8.07
N LYS A 415 -2.14 13.91 7.15
CA LYS A 415 -1.71 15.32 6.98
C LYS A 415 -2.52 16.05 5.91
N GLN A 416 -3.63 15.47 5.48
CA GLN A 416 -4.55 16.03 4.46
C GLN A 416 -3.90 16.24 3.09
N ILE A 417 -2.87 15.48 2.82
CA ILE A 417 -2.25 15.36 1.52
C ILE A 417 -2.80 14.07 0.90
N LEU A 418 -3.81 14.21 0.04
CA LEU A 418 -4.44 13.07 -0.62
C LEU A 418 -3.66 12.71 -1.87
N ILE A 419 -3.20 11.48 -1.94
CA ILE A 419 -2.43 10.95 -3.06
C ILE A 419 -3.33 9.98 -3.82
N LYS A 420 -3.53 10.21 -5.11
CA LYS A 420 -4.34 9.37 -6.00
C LYS A 420 -3.51 8.28 -6.70
N ASP A 421 -2.20 8.51 -6.85
CA ASP A 421 -1.30 7.61 -7.55
C ASP A 421 0.04 7.47 -6.81
N ALA A 422 0.45 6.24 -6.55
CA ALA A 422 1.72 5.95 -5.89
C ALA A 422 2.94 6.43 -6.70
N SER A 423 2.80 6.53 -8.04
CA SER A 423 3.87 7.08 -8.90
C SER A 423 4.08 8.57 -8.66
N ALA A 424 3.02 9.31 -8.34
CA ALA A 424 3.13 10.72 -7.99
C ALA A 424 3.93 10.91 -6.70
N LEU A 425 3.69 10.08 -5.66
CA LEU A 425 4.48 10.11 -4.43
C LEU A 425 5.95 9.77 -4.69
N GLU A 426 6.24 8.80 -5.58
CA GLU A 426 7.61 8.47 -5.96
C GLU A 426 8.26 9.60 -6.76
N ASN A 427 7.56 10.19 -7.75
CA ASN A 427 8.14 11.20 -8.63
C ASN A 427 8.34 12.55 -7.93
N LEU A 428 7.53 12.86 -6.93
CA LEU A 428 7.61 14.11 -6.17
C LEU A 428 8.98 14.33 -5.50
N HIS A 429 9.73 13.27 -5.18
CA HIS A 429 11.07 13.41 -4.60
C HIS A 429 12.12 13.91 -5.60
N LYS A 430 11.85 13.79 -6.91
CA LYS A 430 12.78 14.15 -8.01
C LYS A 430 12.58 15.58 -8.50
N ILE A 431 11.52 16.26 -8.06
CA ILE A 431 11.19 17.57 -8.59
C ILE A 431 12.30 18.58 -8.30
N ASN A 432 12.57 19.41 -9.28
CA ASN A 432 13.51 20.54 -9.18
C ASN A 432 12.91 21.85 -9.70
N ALA A 433 11.67 21.82 -10.25
CA ALA A 433 10.92 22.99 -10.63
C ALA A 433 9.46 22.87 -10.15
N LEU A 434 8.93 23.97 -9.61
CA LEU A 434 7.53 24.11 -9.21
C LEU A 434 6.90 25.25 -9.97
N VAL A 435 5.85 24.97 -10.71
CA VAL A 435 5.03 25.98 -11.39
C VAL A 435 3.75 26.15 -10.57
N ILE A 436 3.47 27.35 -10.09
CA ILE A 436 2.29 27.66 -9.27
C ILE A 436 1.43 28.72 -9.92
N ASP A 437 0.13 28.45 -9.98
CA ASP A 437 -0.84 29.47 -10.35
C ASP A 437 -1.00 30.50 -9.23
N LYS A 438 -1.28 31.76 -9.58
CA LYS A 438 -1.49 32.82 -8.58
C LYS A 438 -2.88 32.72 -7.95
N THR A 439 -3.90 32.85 -8.76
CA THR A 439 -5.28 33.12 -8.32
C THR A 439 -5.95 31.87 -7.76
N GLY A 440 -6.44 31.92 -6.51
CA GLY A 440 -7.04 30.76 -5.86
C GLY A 440 -6.03 29.72 -5.35
N THR A 441 -4.77 29.76 -5.83
CA THR A 441 -3.71 28.80 -5.47
C THR A 441 -2.68 29.44 -4.53
N LEU A 442 -2.03 30.53 -4.93
CA LEU A 442 -1.09 31.29 -4.09
C LEU A 442 -1.83 32.34 -3.26
N THR A 443 -2.90 32.92 -3.80
CA THR A 443 -3.72 33.96 -3.19
C THR A 443 -5.15 33.50 -2.95
N ILE A 444 -5.84 34.20 -2.03
CA ILE A 444 -7.29 34.06 -1.78
C ILE A 444 -7.96 35.32 -2.31
N PRO A 445 -8.81 35.23 -3.35
CA PRO A 445 -9.58 36.37 -3.81
C PRO A 445 -10.64 36.78 -2.79
N ASN A 446 -10.82 38.10 -2.63
CA ASN A 446 -11.85 38.63 -1.72
C ASN A 446 -13.22 38.55 -2.40
N GLN A 447 -14.09 37.70 -1.88
CA GLN A 447 -15.43 37.42 -2.43
C GLN A 447 -16.45 38.56 -2.22
N ASN A 448 -16.15 39.53 -1.37
CA ASN A 448 -17.06 40.61 -1.01
C ASN A 448 -16.91 41.86 -1.87
N ILE A 449 -16.18 41.81 -2.98
CA ILE A 449 -15.91 42.94 -3.84
C ILE A 449 -16.84 42.95 -5.05
N ASP A 450 -17.38 44.12 -5.35
CA ASP A 450 -18.14 44.37 -6.59
C ASP A 450 -17.16 44.31 -7.78
N PHE A 451 -17.31 43.26 -8.60
CA PHE A 451 -16.47 43.00 -9.76
C PHE A 451 -16.46 44.16 -10.81
N THR A 452 -17.47 45.04 -10.77
CA THR A 452 -17.53 46.20 -11.67
C THR A 452 -16.55 47.32 -11.30
N LYS A 453 -16.01 47.33 -10.07
CA LYS A 453 -15.08 48.34 -9.56
C LYS A 453 -13.66 47.79 -9.26
N GLN A 454 -13.38 46.62 -9.74
CA GLN A 454 -12.17 45.86 -9.35
C GLN A 454 -10.86 46.56 -9.83
N GLU A 455 -10.90 47.35 -10.92
CA GLU A 455 -9.69 48.03 -11.44
C GLU A 455 -9.21 49.22 -10.59
N ASP A 456 -10.08 49.83 -9.81
CA ASP A 456 -9.77 51.00 -8.94
C ASP A 456 -9.38 50.66 -7.53
N LEU A 457 -9.43 49.35 -7.13
CA LEU A 457 -9.13 48.92 -5.79
C LEU A 457 -7.64 48.55 -5.65
N ASP A 458 -7.09 48.81 -4.45
CA ASP A 458 -5.74 48.38 -4.07
C ASP A 458 -5.58 46.86 -4.14
N LEU A 459 -4.39 46.38 -4.52
CA LEU A 459 -4.10 44.96 -4.72
C LEU A 459 -4.40 44.11 -3.47
N GLU A 460 -4.08 44.63 -2.28
CA GLU A 460 -4.33 43.94 -1.01
C GLU A 460 -5.82 43.88 -0.62
N THR A 461 -6.61 44.79 -1.15
CA THR A 461 -8.06 44.76 -0.99
C THR A 461 -8.69 43.66 -1.87
N ARG A 462 -8.12 43.42 -3.07
CA ARG A 462 -8.64 42.42 -4.03
C ARG A 462 -8.39 41.00 -3.59
N GLU A 463 -7.20 40.74 -3.07
CA GLU A 463 -6.77 39.38 -2.71
C GLU A 463 -5.69 39.43 -1.61
N THR A 464 -5.51 38.31 -0.94
CA THR A 464 -4.49 38.12 0.11
C THR A 464 -3.68 36.85 -0.17
N LEU A 465 -2.42 36.80 0.26
CA LEU A 465 -1.65 35.56 0.22
C LEU A 465 -2.31 34.50 1.09
N LYS A 466 -2.28 33.26 0.63
CA LYS A 466 -2.66 32.11 1.48
C LYS A 466 -1.75 32.02 2.71
N PRO A 467 -2.22 31.36 3.80
CA PRO A 467 -1.41 31.19 5.01
C PRO A 467 -0.04 30.60 4.68
N HIS A 468 0.99 31.16 5.30
CA HIS A 468 2.39 30.71 5.21
C HIS A 468 2.99 30.64 3.79
N ALA A 469 2.40 31.33 2.80
CA ALA A 469 2.86 31.29 1.40
C ALA A 469 4.35 31.61 1.26
N GLN A 470 4.82 32.71 1.89
CA GLN A 470 6.21 33.12 1.82
C GLN A 470 7.16 32.08 2.43
N GLU A 471 6.80 31.52 3.60
CA GLU A 471 7.59 30.50 4.28
C GLU A 471 7.66 29.21 3.45
N ALA A 472 6.55 28.79 2.86
CA ALA A 472 6.47 27.60 2.00
C ALA A 472 7.38 27.74 0.77
N MET A 473 7.32 28.89 0.07
CA MET A 473 8.19 29.16 -1.09
C MET A 473 9.67 29.17 -0.69
N LYS A 474 10.01 29.78 0.45
CA LYS A 474 11.37 29.77 0.99
C LYS A 474 11.86 28.35 1.26
N GLN A 475 11.08 27.53 1.97
CA GLN A 475 11.44 26.13 2.27
C GLN A 475 11.64 25.27 1.01
N LEU A 476 10.86 25.51 -0.05
CA LEU A 476 11.03 24.83 -1.34
C LEU A 476 12.33 25.26 -2.04
N GLN A 477 12.62 26.57 -2.05
CA GLN A 477 13.85 27.11 -2.64
C GLN A 477 15.12 26.65 -1.88
N GLU A 478 15.07 26.57 -0.55
CA GLU A 478 16.15 26.01 0.28
C GLU A 478 16.45 24.54 -0.06
N LYS A 479 15.46 23.80 -0.56
CA LYS A 479 15.63 22.42 -1.06
C LYS A 479 16.14 22.36 -2.51
N GLY A 480 16.45 23.49 -3.13
CA GLY A 480 16.93 23.57 -4.51
C GLY A 480 15.81 23.46 -5.57
N ILE A 481 14.55 23.69 -5.20
CA ILE A 481 13.41 23.69 -6.13
C ILE A 481 13.21 25.13 -6.64
N GLU A 482 13.31 25.32 -7.94
CA GLU A 482 13.02 26.60 -8.57
C GLU A 482 11.51 26.84 -8.64
N VAL A 483 11.04 27.98 -8.15
CA VAL A 483 9.61 28.32 -8.13
C VAL A 483 9.30 29.33 -9.21
N TYR A 484 8.29 29.03 -10.05
CA TYR A 484 7.77 29.83 -11.15
C TYR A 484 6.31 30.17 -10.88
N MET A 485 5.98 31.47 -10.72
CA MET A 485 4.59 31.91 -10.57
C MET A 485 3.99 32.30 -11.93
N MET A 486 2.78 31.85 -12.19
CA MET A 486 2.01 32.18 -13.40
C MET A 486 0.79 33.01 -12.99
N SER A 487 0.56 34.13 -13.69
CA SER A 487 -0.59 35.01 -13.44
C SER A 487 -1.19 35.53 -14.71
N GLY A 488 -2.51 35.56 -14.80
CA GLY A 488 -3.25 36.27 -15.87
C GLY A 488 -3.27 37.76 -15.71
N ASP A 489 -2.80 38.32 -14.58
CA ASP A 489 -2.82 39.73 -14.25
C ASP A 489 -1.82 40.55 -15.04
N LYS A 490 -1.98 41.90 -14.91
CA LYS A 490 -1.01 42.87 -15.38
C LYS A 490 0.34 42.70 -14.66
N GLU A 491 1.42 43.13 -15.33
CA GLU A 491 2.80 43.00 -14.87
C GLU A 491 3.01 43.50 -13.44
N GLU A 492 2.45 44.66 -13.10
CA GLU A 492 2.59 45.31 -11.80
C GLU A 492 2.02 44.43 -10.66
N ALA A 493 0.85 43.84 -10.87
CA ALA A 493 0.22 42.97 -9.88
C ALA A 493 0.96 41.62 -9.76
N ALA A 494 1.40 41.05 -10.88
CA ALA A 494 2.19 39.82 -10.88
C ALA A 494 3.52 40.01 -10.15
N HIS A 495 4.21 41.11 -10.42
CA HIS A 495 5.46 41.47 -9.72
C HIS A 495 5.25 41.62 -8.22
N TYR A 496 4.24 42.38 -7.82
CA TYR A 496 3.91 42.61 -6.40
C TYR A 496 3.72 41.30 -5.62
N TRP A 497 2.90 40.40 -6.15
CA TRP A 497 2.62 39.14 -5.46
C TRP A 497 3.81 38.18 -5.49
N ALA A 498 4.60 38.16 -6.56
CA ALA A 498 5.83 37.38 -6.64
C ALA A 498 6.85 37.85 -5.59
N GLU A 499 7.07 39.16 -5.48
CA GLU A 499 7.97 39.76 -4.49
C GLU A 499 7.51 39.46 -3.05
N LYS A 500 6.23 39.65 -2.76
CA LYS A 500 5.63 39.39 -1.44
C LYS A 500 5.70 37.91 -1.04
N ALA A 501 5.61 36.99 -2.00
CA ALA A 501 5.76 35.55 -1.80
C ALA A 501 7.23 35.08 -1.80
N GLY A 502 8.19 35.96 -2.17
CA GLY A 502 9.61 35.62 -2.29
C GLY A 502 9.96 34.77 -3.52
N ILE A 503 9.17 34.89 -4.59
CA ILE A 503 9.35 34.14 -5.84
C ILE A 503 10.12 34.99 -6.86
N LYS A 504 11.22 34.44 -7.39
CA LYS A 504 12.10 35.17 -8.34
C LYS A 504 11.63 35.10 -9.79
N HIS A 505 11.01 34.00 -10.18
CA HIS A 505 10.55 33.77 -11.58
C HIS A 505 9.04 33.88 -11.63
N TYR A 506 8.53 34.82 -12.41
CA TYR A 506 7.10 34.99 -12.62
C TYR A 506 6.80 35.38 -14.07
N GLN A 507 5.58 35.09 -14.51
CA GLN A 507 5.03 35.52 -15.80
C GLN A 507 3.65 36.16 -15.59
N SER A 508 3.45 37.29 -16.23
CA SER A 508 2.18 38.05 -16.24
C SER A 508 1.40 37.82 -17.54
N LYS A 509 0.12 38.19 -17.56
CA LYS A 509 -0.78 38.10 -18.71
C LYS A 509 -0.83 36.72 -19.37
N VAL A 510 -0.70 35.69 -18.56
CA VAL A 510 -0.63 34.30 -18.99
C VAL A 510 -2.02 33.79 -19.39
N LEU A 511 -2.11 33.18 -20.54
CA LEU A 511 -3.29 32.43 -20.99
C LEU A 511 -3.16 30.94 -20.59
N PRO A 512 -4.27 30.18 -20.54
CA PRO A 512 -4.20 28.76 -20.16
C PRO A 512 -3.20 27.91 -20.96
N GLY A 513 -3.06 28.19 -22.27
CA GLY A 513 -2.07 27.53 -23.13
C GLY A 513 -0.61 27.85 -22.82
N ASP A 514 -0.33 29.03 -22.26
CA ASP A 514 1.03 29.45 -21.91
C ASP A 514 1.54 28.67 -20.68
N LYS A 515 0.64 28.30 -19.76
CA LYS A 515 0.98 27.46 -18.60
C LYS A 515 1.49 26.09 -19.04
N GLN A 516 0.79 25.47 -20.01
CA GLN A 516 1.22 24.22 -20.61
C GLN A 516 2.56 24.36 -21.35
N ALA A 517 2.75 25.47 -22.08
CA ALA A 517 3.99 25.73 -22.81
C ALA A 517 5.20 25.89 -21.88
N LEU A 518 5.03 26.58 -20.73
CA LEU A 518 6.10 26.69 -19.73
C LEU A 518 6.45 25.34 -19.13
N VAL A 519 5.46 24.54 -18.72
CA VAL A 519 5.70 23.19 -18.18
C VAL A 519 6.50 22.35 -19.18
N LYS A 520 6.08 22.36 -20.47
CA LYS A 520 6.78 21.64 -21.53
C LYS A 520 8.21 22.15 -21.73
N LYS A 521 8.41 23.46 -21.77
CA LYS A 521 9.74 24.07 -21.89
C LYS A 521 10.67 23.61 -20.76
N LEU A 522 10.23 23.67 -19.51
CA LEU A 522 11.02 23.24 -18.37
C LEU A 522 11.35 21.74 -18.43
N GLN A 523 10.42 20.90 -18.91
CA GLN A 523 10.65 19.48 -19.13
C GLN A 523 11.66 19.22 -20.26
N ASP A 524 11.59 19.99 -21.35
CA ASP A 524 12.55 19.91 -22.46
C ASP A 524 13.97 20.35 -22.02
N GLU A 525 14.07 21.24 -21.02
CA GLU A 525 15.33 21.60 -20.33
C GLU A 525 15.81 20.50 -19.36
N GLY A 526 15.11 19.37 -19.23
CA GLY A 526 15.45 18.25 -18.35
C GLY A 526 15.00 18.42 -16.91
N LYS A 527 14.14 19.39 -16.61
CA LYS A 527 13.59 19.59 -15.26
C LYS A 527 12.43 18.65 -14.98
N GLN A 528 12.33 18.22 -13.72
CA GLN A 528 11.18 17.49 -13.20
C GLN A 528 10.21 18.50 -12.59
N VAL A 529 9.08 18.71 -13.26
CA VAL A 529 8.15 19.80 -12.98
C VAL A 529 6.96 19.30 -12.15
N VAL A 530 6.67 19.99 -11.04
CA VAL A 530 5.36 19.90 -10.39
C VAL A 530 4.53 21.13 -10.76
N MET A 531 3.30 20.91 -11.22
CA MET A 531 2.31 21.98 -11.44
C MET A 531 1.34 22.02 -10.28
N VAL A 532 1.13 23.22 -9.72
CA VAL A 532 0.20 23.47 -8.62
C VAL A 532 -0.85 24.47 -9.08
N GLY A 533 -2.13 24.09 -9.02
CA GLY A 533 -3.23 24.92 -9.48
C GLY A 533 -4.56 24.60 -8.78
N ASP A 534 -5.62 25.33 -9.19
CA ASP A 534 -6.98 25.11 -8.67
C ASP A 534 -7.77 24.02 -9.45
N GLY A 535 -7.21 23.52 -10.53
CA GLY A 535 -7.74 22.43 -11.37
C GLY A 535 -8.71 22.84 -12.46
N ILE A 536 -9.38 23.98 -12.38
CA ILE A 536 -10.40 24.38 -13.35
C ILE A 536 -9.73 24.96 -14.60
N ASN A 537 -8.82 25.91 -14.40
CA ASN A 537 -8.14 26.64 -15.48
C ASN A 537 -6.82 25.99 -15.91
N ASP A 538 -6.29 25.09 -15.10
CA ASP A 538 -4.94 24.54 -15.22
C ASP A 538 -4.90 23.09 -15.72
N THR A 539 -6.04 22.52 -16.10
CA THR A 539 -6.21 21.09 -16.44
C THR A 539 -5.17 20.57 -17.42
N GLN A 540 -4.84 21.35 -18.47
CA GLN A 540 -3.87 20.95 -19.51
C GLN A 540 -2.43 20.95 -18.96
N ALA A 541 -2.06 21.95 -18.16
CA ALA A 541 -0.75 22.04 -17.53
C ALA A 541 -0.56 20.98 -16.45
N LEU A 542 -1.60 20.73 -15.65
CA LEU A 542 -1.64 19.66 -14.64
C LEU A 542 -1.46 18.29 -15.29
N ALA A 543 -2.15 18.01 -16.40
CA ALA A 543 -2.04 16.74 -17.10
C ALA A 543 -0.64 16.49 -17.72
N LEU A 544 0.07 17.56 -18.11
CA LEU A 544 1.39 17.47 -18.73
C LEU A 544 2.53 17.36 -17.71
N ALA A 545 2.38 17.93 -16.52
CA ALA A 545 3.41 17.98 -15.50
C ALA A 545 3.83 16.56 -15.04
N ASN A 546 5.09 16.43 -14.56
CA ASN A 546 5.58 15.15 -13.99
C ASN A 546 4.81 14.76 -12.72
N VAL A 547 4.39 15.77 -11.95
CA VAL A 547 3.47 15.63 -10.82
C VAL A 547 2.48 16.79 -10.85
N SER A 548 1.19 16.49 -10.66
CA SER A 548 0.15 17.51 -10.57
C SER A 548 -0.41 17.59 -9.15
N MET A 549 -0.56 18.82 -8.65
CA MET A 549 -1.12 19.11 -7.34
C MET A 549 -2.27 20.10 -7.44
N ALA A 550 -3.36 19.83 -6.74
CA ALA A 550 -4.46 20.77 -6.54
C ALA A 550 -4.50 21.24 -5.09
N ILE A 551 -4.88 22.50 -4.88
CA ILE A 551 -5.05 23.08 -3.53
C ILE A 551 -6.50 23.51 -3.36
N GLY A 552 -7.08 23.19 -2.19
CA GLY A 552 -8.36 23.72 -1.78
C GLY A 552 -9.40 22.66 -1.39
N LYS A 553 -10.47 23.12 -0.78
CA LYS A 553 -11.65 22.33 -0.36
C LYS A 553 -12.45 21.84 -1.58
N GLY A 554 -11.75 21.12 -2.46
CA GLY A 554 -12.22 20.32 -3.56
C GLY A 554 -13.47 20.80 -4.29
N THR A 555 -13.29 21.53 -5.37
CA THR A 555 -14.21 21.30 -6.49
C THR A 555 -13.93 19.88 -6.98
N ASP A 556 -14.97 19.07 -7.22
CA ASP A 556 -14.83 17.68 -7.69
C ASP A 556 -13.89 17.59 -8.91
N VAL A 557 -13.84 18.63 -9.76
CA VAL A 557 -12.99 18.73 -10.94
C VAL A 557 -11.49 18.78 -10.61
N ALA A 558 -11.08 19.51 -9.58
CA ALA A 558 -9.67 19.60 -9.18
C ALA A 558 -9.16 18.28 -8.63
N MET A 559 -9.98 17.62 -7.80
CA MET A 559 -9.66 16.30 -7.24
C MET A 559 -9.60 15.22 -8.33
N ASP A 560 -10.37 15.34 -9.40
CA ASP A 560 -10.37 14.34 -10.48
C ASP A 560 -9.14 14.43 -11.39
N VAL A 561 -8.58 15.61 -11.59
CA VAL A 561 -7.47 15.85 -12.53
C VAL A 561 -6.11 15.72 -11.84
N ALA A 562 -5.95 16.21 -10.61
CA ALA A 562 -4.69 16.20 -9.91
C ALA A 562 -4.33 14.80 -9.35
N GLN A 563 -3.05 14.48 -9.40
CA GLN A 563 -2.49 13.26 -8.80
C GLN A 563 -2.35 13.38 -7.27
N ILE A 564 -2.17 14.60 -6.77
CA ILE A 564 -2.09 14.92 -5.35
C ILE A 564 -3.03 16.09 -5.05
N THR A 565 -3.84 15.97 -4.00
CA THR A 565 -4.73 17.04 -3.55
C THR A 565 -4.37 17.46 -2.12
N LEU A 566 -4.12 18.75 -1.94
CA LEU A 566 -3.89 19.35 -0.62
C LEU A 566 -5.24 19.88 -0.12
N MET A 567 -5.78 19.27 0.94
CA MET A 567 -7.10 19.64 1.50
C MET A 567 -7.05 20.90 2.36
N SER A 568 -5.86 21.28 2.81
CA SER A 568 -5.61 22.50 3.56
C SER A 568 -5.29 23.67 2.65
N ASP A 569 -5.77 24.86 3.02
CA ASP A 569 -5.37 26.12 2.39
C ASP A 569 -4.01 26.61 2.83
N ASP A 570 -3.38 25.97 3.82
CA ASP A 570 -2.03 26.28 4.29
C ASP A 570 -0.98 25.74 3.30
N LEU A 571 -0.21 26.65 2.71
CA LEU A 571 0.80 26.32 1.72
C LEU A 571 2.01 25.56 2.27
N LEU A 572 2.19 25.46 3.60
CA LEU A 572 3.20 24.58 4.20
C LEU A 572 2.96 23.11 3.87
N ALA A 573 1.76 22.72 3.45
CA ALA A 573 1.46 21.38 2.94
C ALA A 573 2.32 21.02 1.72
N LEU A 574 2.74 21.98 0.87
CA LEU A 574 3.60 21.75 -0.30
C LEU A 574 5.00 21.24 0.09
N PRO A 575 5.82 21.98 0.86
CA PRO A 575 7.14 21.49 1.29
C PRO A 575 7.04 20.24 2.17
N GLU A 576 5.92 20.03 2.87
CA GLU A 576 5.68 18.84 3.66
C GLU A 576 5.38 17.60 2.78
N ALA A 577 4.61 17.75 1.70
CA ALA A 577 4.40 16.70 0.71
C ALA A 577 5.72 16.25 0.08
N VAL A 578 6.59 17.21 -0.31
CA VAL A 578 7.92 16.92 -0.84
C VAL A 578 8.78 16.17 0.19
N LYS A 579 8.79 16.62 1.44
CA LYS A 579 9.55 16.00 2.54
C LYS A 579 9.07 14.57 2.81
N LEU A 580 7.77 14.34 2.79
CA LEU A 580 7.18 13.02 2.98
C LEU A 580 7.53 12.07 1.82
N SER A 581 7.48 12.56 0.59
CA SER A 581 7.93 11.83 -0.60
C SER A 581 9.40 11.41 -0.46
N GLN A 582 10.29 12.36 -0.14
CA GLN A 582 11.73 12.07 0.07
C GLN A 582 11.96 11.01 1.14
N LYS A 583 11.28 11.11 2.29
CA LYS A 583 11.37 10.12 3.37
C LYS A 583 10.87 8.75 2.92
N THR A 584 9.75 8.71 2.19
CA THR A 584 9.16 7.45 1.71
C THR A 584 10.07 6.76 0.71
N VAL A 585 10.60 7.50 -0.26
CA VAL A 585 11.51 6.95 -1.27
C VAL A 585 12.84 6.51 -0.65
N HIS A 586 13.39 7.28 0.29
CA HIS A 586 14.59 6.87 1.04
C HIS A 586 14.35 5.55 1.79
N MET A 587 13.20 5.39 2.41
CA MET A 587 12.79 4.15 3.08
C MET A 587 12.68 2.97 2.10
N ILE A 588 12.13 3.20 0.89
CA ILE A 588 12.08 2.18 -0.18
C ILE A 588 13.49 1.71 -0.53
N TRP A 589 14.43 2.63 -0.75
CA TRP A 589 15.81 2.28 -1.07
C TRP A 589 16.52 1.55 0.06
N GLN A 590 16.31 1.94 1.32
CA GLN A 590 16.82 1.21 2.48
C GLN A 590 16.26 -0.23 2.53
N ASN A 591 14.96 -0.38 2.33
CA ASN A 591 14.30 -1.69 2.32
C ASN A 591 14.85 -2.59 1.21
N LEU A 592 15.01 -2.05 0.00
CA LEU A 592 15.59 -2.77 -1.13
C LEU A 592 17.05 -3.16 -0.86
N PHE A 593 17.85 -2.25 -0.33
CA PHE A 593 19.23 -2.55 0.07
C PHE A 593 19.29 -3.75 1.01
N TRP A 594 18.52 -3.74 2.09
CA TRP A 594 18.48 -4.85 3.03
C TRP A 594 17.98 -6.14 2.38
N ALA A 595 16.92 -6.07 1.56
CA ALA A 595 16.38 -7.23 0.87
C ALA A 595 17.39 -7.89 -0.08
N PHE A 596 18.24 -7.11 -0.74
CA PHE A 596 19.26 -7.63 -1.65
C PHE A 596 20.53 -8.11 -0.95
N ILE A 597 21.02 -7.36 0.06
CA ILE A 597 22.31 -7.67 0.70
C ILE A 597 22.28 -9.02 1.43
N TYR A 598 21.13 -9.39 2.02
CA TYR A 598 20.94 -10.72 2.60
C TYR A 598 21.19 -11.82 1.57
N ASN A 599 20.59 -11.71 0.39
CA ASN A 599 20.72 -12.71 -0.66
C ASN A 599 22.14 -12.75 -1.22
N ILE A 600 22.77 -11.59 -1.48
CA ILE A 600 24.12 -11.49 -2.03
C ILE A 600 25.15 -12.14 -1.11
N ILE A 601 25.01 -11.98 0.21
CA ILE A 601 25.93 -12.55 1.18
C ILE A 601 25.61 -14.03 1.45
N CYS A 602 24.34 -14.35 1.67
CA CYS A 602 23.96 -15.66 2.18
C CYS A 602 23.93 -16.75 1.09
N ILE A 603 23.68 -16.42 -0.20
CA ILE A 603 23.71 -17.42 -1.28
C ILE A 603 25.09 -18.04 -1.44
N PRO A 604 26.22 -17.30 -1.56
CA PRO A 604 27.56 -17.87 -1.60
C PRO A 604 27.90 -18.69 -0.34
N LEU A 605 27.49 -18.21 0.84
CA LEU A 605 27.72 -18.94 2.09
C LEU A 605 26.95 -20.27 2.15
N ALA A 606 25.69 -20.28 1.67
CA ALA A 606 24.89 -21.49 1.55
C ALA A 606 25.42 -22.46 0.50
N ALA A 607 25.97 -21.93 -0.60
CA ALA A 607 26.65 -22.72 -1.63
C ALA A 607 27.98 -23.35 -1.15
N GLY A 608 28.52 -22.90 -0.01
CA GLY A 608 29.77 -23.45 0.57
C GLY A 608 31.03 -22.81 -0.02
N VAL A 609 30.95 -21.56 -0.50
CA VAL A 609 32.14 -20.86 -1.11
C VAL A 609 33.31 -20.76 -0.10
N LEU A 610 33.03 -20.70 1.22
CA LEU A 610 34.10 -20.62 2.22
C LEU A 610 34.99 -21.86 2.32
N HIS A 611 34.51 -23.04 1.90
CA HIS A 611 35.34 -24.25 1.80
C HIS A 611 36.50 -24.07 0.82
N ILE A 612 36.37 -23.22 -0.22
CA ILE A 612 37.46 -22.90 -1.15
C ILE A 612 38.64 -22.25 -0.38
N PHE A 613 38.37 -21.53 0.68
CA PHE A 613 39.33 -20.84 1.54
C PHE A 613 39.77 -21.69 2.76
N GLY A 614 39.35 -22.98 2.82
CA GLY A 614 39.67 -23.87 3.95
C GLY A 614 38.88 -23.59 5.24
N ILE A 615 37.79 -22.79 5.16
CA ILE A 615 36.91 -22.49 6.29
C ILE A 615 35.71 -23.43 6.23
N ASP A 616 35.59 -24.30 7.22
CA ASP A 616 34.48 -25.25 7.32
C ASP A 616 33.23 -24.59 7.94
N PHE A 617 32.69 -23.57 7.26
CA PHE A 617 31.46 -22.90 7.64
C PHE A 617 30.50 -22.84 6.46
N GLN A 618 29.29 -23.32 6.70
CA GLN A 618 28.21 -23.28 5.71
C GLN A 618 26.86 -23.02 6.39
N ILE A 619 25.99 -22.28 5.71
CA ILE A 619 24.62 -22.05 6.17
C ILE A 619 23.78 -23.29 5.87
N THR A 620 23.26 -23.94 6.93
CA THR A 620 22.33 -25.06 6.79
C THR A 620 20.95 -24.59 6.32
N PRO A 621 20.12 -25.47 5.71
CA PRO A 621 18.76 -25.12 5.29
C PRO A 621 17.88 -24.56 6.40
N MET A 622 18.08 -24.99 7.64
CA MET A 622 17.39 -24.48 8.82
C MET A 622 17.74 -23.00 9.07
N TRP A 623 19.04 -22.67 9.14
CA TRP A 623 19.48 -21.28 9.31
C TRP A 623 19.13 -20.41 8.10
N ALA A 624 19.17 -20.95 6.89
CA ALA A 624 18.72 -20.28 5.69
C ALA A 624 17.26 -19.83 5.79
N SER A 625 16.36 -20.70 6.26
CA SER A 625 14.94 -20.38 6.45
C SER A 625 14.69 -19.37 7.56
N ALA A 626 15.42 -19.42 8.65
CA ALA A 626 15.35 -18.44 9.74
C ALA A 626 15.78 -17.04 9.27
N LEU A 627 16.95 -16.94 8.60
CA LEU A 627 17.45 -15.68 8.05
C LEU A 627 16.48 -15.06 7.04
N MET A 628 15.86 -15.88 6.19
CA MET A 628 14.84 -15.43 5.25
C MET A 628 13.62 -14.81 5.96
N ALA A 629 13.13 -15.45 7.02
CA ALA A 629 12.02 -14.93 7.81
C ALA A 629 12.39 -13.59 8.47
N PHE A 630 13.60 -13.48 9.04
CA PHE A 630 14.11 -12.23 9.64
C PHE A 630 14.24 -11.11 8.61
N SER A 631 14.70 -11.40 7.39
CA SER A 631 14.81 -10.41 6.32
C SER A 631 13.47 -9.75 6.01
N SER A 632 12.39 -10.54 5.87
CA SER A 632 11.05 -10.01 5.61
C SER A 632 10.54 -9.14 6.77
N VAL A 633 10.74 -9.59 8.01
CA VAL A 633 10.32 -8.85 9.21
C VAL A 633 11.09 -7.53 9.34
N SER A 634 12.40 -7.52 9.05
CA SER A 634 13.23 -6.31 9.15
C SER A 634 12.77 -5.21 8.19
N VAL A 635 12.40 -5.56 6.95
CA VAL A 635 11.88 -4.63 5.94
C VAL A 635 10.55 -4.00 6.40
N VAL A 636 9.65 -4.80 6.95
CA VAL A 636 8.36 -4.29 7.44
C VAL A 636 8.55 -3.40 8.66
N LEU A 637 9.38 -3.80 9.64
CA LEU A 637 9.69 -2.99 10.81
C LEU A 637 10.35 -1.66 10.42
N ASN A 638 11.26 -1.67 9.44
CA ASN A 638 11.86 -0.46 8.92
C ASN A 638 10.80 0.47 8.31
N SER A 639 9.87 -0.07 7.52
CA SER A 639 8.77 0.71 6.93
C SER A 639 7.86 1.35 8.00
N LEU A 640 7.61 0.66 9.11
CA LEU A 640 6.82 1.19 10.22
C LEU A 640 7.49 2.39 10.93
N ARG A 641 8.82 2.53 10.86
CA ARG A 641 9.51 3.72 11.40
C ARG A 641 9.03 5.02 10.74
N LEU A 642 8.60 4.96 9.48
CA LEU A 642 8.03 6.13 8.79
C LEU A 642 6.75 6.63 9.49
N LYS A 643 5.99 5.75 10.15
CA LYS A 643 4.81 6.12 10.94
C LYS A 643 5.17 6.96 12.17
N LEU A 644 6.34 6.72 12.76
CA LEU A 644 6.81 7.39 13.96
C LEU A 644 7.57 8.70 13.68
N SER A 645 8.06 8.91 12.45
CA SER A 645 8.84 10.07 12.02
C SER A 645 7.98 11.16 11.40
#